data_d336fa66644b113962740feccc9ad449
#
_entry.id   d336fa66644b113962740feccc9ad449
#
_cell.length_a   1.000
_cell.length_b   1.000
_cell.length_c   1.000
_cell.angle_alpha   90.00
_cell.angle_beta   90.00
_cell.angle_gamma   90.00
#
_symmetry.space_group_name_H-M   'P 1'
#
loop_
_entity.id
_entity.type
_entity.pdbx_description
1 polymer ?
#
loop_
_entity_poly.entity_id
_entity_poly.type
_entity_poly.pdbx_seq_one_letter_code
_entity_poly.pdbx_strand_id
1 'polypeptide(L)'
;EAGIEKFVSKIKQWKKAQWKHPVNAAKRAAIRRKHRLWNRLRETKSENKVLREKYIKQRNKVKAASIQLEKDRQAEVAKEAKKNPKKFWRFIKSKTTTNVGIADLKTKDEMGQDKNLADDQDKAELLSKYFCSVFTHEPEENKQEASVTESKGKMLKLEISEQDIIQKLEKLKINKSPGPDQLYPRVLFEVREVIAQPLKTLFSRSIDTGEIPDDWLKADIVALYKKGSRNEVSNYRPVSLTCIISKVLESFIRDHIMDYFTENKLFSNTQYGFRKKRSTQLQILRILDDWTRAVQEGYQVDAIYTDFEKAFDKVPHNRLLQKLRSYNIDKDIINWIQSFLINRKQRVKVNGKYSSWESVISGIPQGTILGPILFIIYINDLPDKVEGRAMMSLYADDAKLYRTIKTRNDSQELQMALDGVKDWCDKWLLKLNVNKCKYLTIHGKKAITDTAYGLMTIAGRQELERVSKIKDLGILIDEKLNFSDHLNEKVNKAYMMIGIIKRNFKYLEKDAFINLYKAMVRSHLEYAVSVWSPRYKKDIEIVEKIQRRATKLVRECKGKPYKDRLRYLNLPTLKYRRLRGDMLETYKILNDIYDNEAAPVLELSGTRMTRGNDKKLNKVMCKTDLRRHFFTQRVVDVWNSLPSEIINSASVNIFKNKLDKFWQTQEIFFDYKADIAGTGSRSWI
;
A
#
# COMPACT_ATOMS: atom_id res chain seq x y z
N GLU A 1 -12.19 -32.90 6.96
CA GLU A 1 -13.55 -32.89 6.37
C GLU A 1 -14.59 -32.40 7.37
N ALA A 2 -14.68 -32.96 8.59
CA ALA A 2 -15.63 -32.54 9.63
C ALA A 2 -15.58 -31.04 9.96
N GLY A 3 -14.37 -30.42 10.00
CA GLY A 3 -14.19 -29.00 10.18
C GLY A 3 -14.73 -28.17 9.00
N ILE A 4 -14.57 -28.66 7.78
CA ILE A 4 -15.10 -28.01 6.58
C ILE A 4 -16.63 -28.05 6.57
N GLU A 5 -17.23 -29.18 6.94
CA GLU A 5 -18.68 -29.30 7.01
C GLU A 5 -19.30 -28.41 8.09
N LYS A 6 -18.63 -28.29 9.24
CA LYS A 6 -19.12 -27.52 10.38
C LYS A 6 -18.93 -26.01 10.20
N PHE A 7 -17.77 -25.56 9.69
CA PHE A 7 -17.38 -24.15 9.70
C PHE A 7 -17.37 -23.46 8.32
N VAL A 8 -17.34 -24.22 7.24
CA VAL A 8 -17.43 -23.68 5.88
C VAL A 8 -18.88 -23.79 5.40
N SER A 9 -19.56 -22.65 5.35
CA SER A 9 -20.91 -22.59 4.77
C SER A 9 -20.84 -23.08 3.32
N LYS A 10 -21.48 -24.23 3.02
CA LYS A 10 -21.70 -24.66 1.64
C LYS A 10 -22.46 -23.54 0.94
N ILE A 11 -21.77 -22.77 0.08
CA ILE A 11 -22.43 -21.83 -0.80
C ILE A 11 -23.23 -22.69 -1.76
N LYS A 12 -24.51 -22.86 -1.48
CA LYS A 12 -25.45 -23.37 -2.51
C LYS A 12 -25.22 -22.49 -3.73
N GLN A 13 -24.82 -23.08 -4.83
CA GLN A 13 -24.80 -22.38 -6.12
C GLN A 13 -26.23 -21.99 -6.45
N TRP A 14 -26.65 -20.86 -5.92
CA TRP A 14 -27.91 -20.28 -6.34
C TRP A 14 -27.68 -19.83 -7.79
N LYS A 15 -28.38 -20.46 -8.75
CA LYS A 15 -28.56 -19.88 -10.08
C LYS A 15 -28.77 -18.39 -9.89
N LYS A 16 -27.97 -17.56 -10.56
CA LYS A 16 -27.90 -16.09 -10.43
C LYS A 16 -29.28 -15.40 -10.58
N ALA A 17 -30.15 -15.51 -9.59
CA ALA A 17 -31.18 -14.53 -9.39
C ALA A 17 -30.48 -13.30 -8.76
N GLN A 18 -30.03 -12.39 -9.62
CA GLN A 18 -29.46 -11.11 -9.18
C GLN A 18 -30.58 -10.28 -8.55
N TRP A 19 -30.80 -10.48 -7.27
CA TRP A 19 -31.66 -9.58 -6.52
C TRP A 19 -30.95 -8.22 -6.44
N LYS A 20 -31.32 -7.29 -7.32
CA LYS A 20 -30.80 -5.90 -7.33
C LYS A 20 -31.07 -5.16 -6.01
N HIS A 21 -31.96 -5.68 -5.17
CA HIS A 21 -32.38 -5.08 -3.91
C HIS A 21 -32.40 -6.11 -2.77
N PRO A 22 -32.05 -5.70 -1.54
CA PRO A 22 -32.07 -6.59 -0.36
C PRO A 22 -33.49 -7.05 -0.05
N VAL A 23 -33.62 -8.34 0.31
CA VAL A 23 -34.88 -8.95 0.66
C VAL A 23 -34.69 -9.82 1.90
N ASN A 24 -35.41 -9.52 2.99
CA ASN A 24 -35.48 -10.34 4.19
C ASN A 24 -36.78 -11.12 4.27
N ALA A 25 -36.96 -11.99 5.28
CA ALA A 25 -38.15 -12.81 5.47
C ALA A 25 -39.42 -11.97 5.58
N ALA A 26 -39.38 -10.88 6.36
CA ALA A 26 -40.52 -9.98 6.56
C ALA A 26 -40.96 -9.29 5.25
N LYS A 27 -39.99 -8.81 4.45
CA LYS A 27 -40.29 -8.23 3.12
C LYS A 27 -40.86 -9.27 2.17
N ARG A 28 -40.34 -10.52 2.17
CA ARG A 28 -40.91 -11.62 1.36
C ARG A 28 -42.35 -11.89 1.73
N ALA A 29 -42.69 -11.98 3.02
CA ALA A 29 -44.04 -12.16 3.49
C ALA A 29 -44.97 -10.99 3.08
N ALA A 30 -44.49 -9.76 3.22
CA ALA A 30 -45.22 -8.56 2.78
C ALA A 30 -45.47 -8.54 1.26
N ILE A 31 -44.53 -8.97 0.45
CA ILE A 31 -44.65 -9.10 -1.01
C ILE A 31 -45.68 -10.17 -1.36
N ARG A 32 -45.63 -11.35 -0.70
CA ARG A 32 -46.63 -12.43 -0.92
C ARG A 32 -48.04 -11.94 -0.60
N ARG A 33 -48.23 -11.21 0.52
CA ARG A 33 -49.51 -10.63 0.90
C ARG A 33 -50.00 -9.60 -0.12
N LYS A 34 -49.11 -8.75 -0.64
CA LYS A 34 -49.42 -7.79 -1.72
C LYS A 34 -49.89 -8.49 -2.96
N HIS A 35 -49.20 -9.58 -3.40
CA HIS A 35 -49.62 -10.34 -4.59
C HIS A 35 -50.98 -11.02 -4.42
N ARG A 36 -51.27 -11.62 -3.25
CA ARG A 36 -52.60 -12.20 -2.96
C ARG A 36 -53.71 -11.14 -3.05
N LEU A 37 -53.51 -9.95 -2.49
CA LEU A 37 -54.45 -8.85 -2.58
C LEU A 37 -54.63 -8.34 -4.02
N TRP A 38 -53.57 -8.34 -4.80
CA TRP A 38 -53.59 -7.97 -6.22
C TRP A 38 -54.42 -8.96 -7.05
N ASN A 39 -54.21 -10.25 -6.87
CA ASN A 39 -54.91 -11.27 -7.60
C ASN A 39 -56.44 -11.21 -7.31
N ARG A 40 -56.82 -11.09 -6.03
CA ARG A 40 -58.23 -10.90 -5.65
C ARG A 40 -58.84 -9.63 -6.25
N LEU A 41 -58.08 -8.54 -6.30
CA LEU A 41 -58.56 -7.29 -6.91
C LEU A 41 -58.76 -7.43 -8.43
N ARG A 42 -57.95 -8.24 -9.11
CA ARG A 42 -58.12 -8.56 -10.54
C ARG A 42 -59.40 -9.37 -10.79
N GLU A 43 -59.68 -10.34 -9.94
CA GLU A 43 -60.89 -11.18 -10.01
C GLU A 43 -62.19 -10.35 -9.92
N THR A 44 -62.17 -9.27 -9.10
CA THR A 44 -63.30 -8.34 -8.94
C THR A 44 -63.29 -7.19 -9.97
N LYS A 45 -62.60 -7.32 -11.11
CA LYS A 45 -62.46 -6.28 -12.15
C LYS A 45 -62.08 -4.89 -11.59
N SER A 46 -61.41 -4.84 -10.42
CA SER A 46 -60.95 -3.61 -9.75
C SER A 46 -62.07 -2.72 -9.15
N GLU A 47 -63.33 -3.15 -9.12
CA GLU A 47 -64.45 -2.36 -8.63
C GLU A 47 -64.59 -2.35 -7.10
N ASN A 48 -63.98 -3.32 -6.39
CA ASN A 48 -64.07 -3.40 -4.95
C ASN A 48 -63.17 -2.36 -4.27
N LYS A 49 -63.73 -1.22 -3.85
CA LYS A 49 -63.05 -0.09 -3.18
C LYS A 49 -62.26 -0.52 -1.94
N VAL A 50 -62.87 -1.33 -1.07
CA VAL A 50 -62.23 -1.81 0.18
C VAL A 50 -61.02 -2.67 -0.09
N LEU A 51 -61.09 -3.55 -1.08
CA LEU A 51 -59.96 -4.40 -1.47
C LEU A 51 -58.83 -3.60 -2.11
N ARG A 52 -59.18 -2.57 -2.89
CA ARG A 52 -58.25 -1.61 -3.49
C ARG A 52 -57.47 -0.82 -2.40
N GLU A 53 -58.14 -0.33 -1.37
CA GLU A 53 -57.49 0.35 -0.25
C GLU A 53 -56.54 -0.58 0.52
N LYS A 54 -56.97 -1.82 0.82
CA LYS A 54 -56.10 -2.84 1.44
C LYS A 54 -54.86 -3.11 0.59
N TYR A 55 -54.97 -3.20 -0.73
CA TYR A 55 -53.86 -3.38 -1.65
C TYR A 55 -52.93 -2.19 -1.62
N ILE A 56 -53.43 -0.94 -1.69
CA ILE A 56 -52.63 0.29 -1.65
C ILE A 56 -51.84 0.38 -0.33
N LYS A 57 -52.51 0.10 0.79
CA LYS A 57 -51.85 0.09 2.13
C LYS A 57 -50.74 -0.95 2.18
N GLN A 58 -50.95 -2.15 1.66
CA GLN A 58 -49.94 -3.21 1.61
C GLN A 58 -48.80 -2.89 0.63
N ARG A 59 -49.10 -2.30 -0.54
CA ARG A 59 -48.11 -1.81 -1.50
C ARG A 59 -47.17 -0.76 -0.87
N ASN A 60 -47.73 0.19 -0.14
CA ASN A 60 -46.99 1.23 0.55
C ASN A 60 -46.12 0.63 1.66
N LYS A 61 -46.63 -0.36 2.42
CA LYS A 61 -45.85 -1.11 3.41
C LYS A 61 -44.61 -1.82 2.78
N VAL A 62 -44.79 -2.47 1.63
CA VAL A 62 -43.69 -3.10 0.90
C VAL A 62 -42.67 -2.06 0.40
N LYS A 63 -43.17 -0.91 -0.07
CA LYS A 63 -42.29 0.21 -0.50
C LYS A 63 -41.46 0.77 0.67
N ALA A 64 -42.07 1.01 1.82
CA ALA A 64 -41.40 1.47 3.02
C ALA A 64 -40.34 0.47 3.52
N ALA A 65 -40.70 -0.82 3.60
CA ALA A 65 -39.76 -1.88 3.97
C ALA A 65 -38.57 -1.98 2.99
N SER A 66 -38.81 -1.76 1.69
CA SER A 66 -37.74 -1.76 0.68
C SER A 66 -36.77 -0.58 0.86
N ILE A 67 -37.28 0.59 1.17
CA ILE A 67 -36.49 1.79 1.44
C ILE A 67 -35.66 1.59 2.72
N GLN A 68 -36.28 1.05 3.77
CA GLN A 68 -35.58 0.83 5.04
C GLN A 68 -34.42 -0.18 4.88
N LEU A 69 -34.65 -1.30 4.23
CA LEU A 69 -33.60 -2.30 3.96
C LEU A 69 -32.46 -1.75 3.12
N GLU A 70 -32.75 -0.86 2.16
CA GLU A 70 -31.67 -0.22 1.37
C GLU A 70 -30.90 0.82 2.20
N LYS A 71 -31.57 1.57 3.11
CA LYS A 71 -30.91 2.45 4.08
C LYS A 71 -29.98 1.67 4.99
N ASP A 72 -30.47 0.59 5.59
CA ASP A 72 -29.70 -0.26 6.50
C ASP A 72 -28.47 -0.84 5.79
N ARG A 73 -28.65 -1.34 4.57
CA ARG A 73 -27.55 -1.84 3.74
C ARG A 73 -26.49 -0.77 3.44
N GLN A 74 -26.94 0.43 3.07
CA GLN A 74 -26.02 1.55 2.79
C GLN A 74 -25.28 1.99 4.05
N ALA A 75 -25.93 2.05 5.19
CA ALA A 75 -25.34 2.38 6.49
C ALA A 75 -24.30 1.32 6.90
N GLU A 76 -24.61 0.03 6.74
CA GLU A 76 -23.67 -1.06 7.03
C GLU A 76 -22.42 -1.00 6.15
N VAL A 77 -22.59 -0.82 4.83
CA VAL A 77 -21.46 -0.67 3.90
C VAL A 77 -20.61 0.53 4.26
N ALA A 78 -21.23 1.65 4.63
CA ALA A 78 -20.53 2.86 5.06
C ALA A 78 -19.74 2.65 6.35
N LYS A 79 -20.34 1.98 7.35
CA LYS A 79 -19.70 1.67 8.65
C LYS A 79 -18.43 0.82 8.46
N GLU A 80 -18.49 -0.14 7.55
CA GLU A 80 -17.36 -1.05 7.29
C GLU A 80 -16.36 -0.55 6.26
N ALA A 81 -16.62 0.54 5.55
CA ALA A 81 -15.82 1.00 4.42
C ALA A 81 -14.31 1.14 4.74
N LYS A 82 -13.96 1.55 5.97
CA LYS A 82 -12.55 1.65 6.40
C LYS A 82 -11.93 0.29 6.70
N LYS A 83 -12.67 -0.61 7.37
CA LYS A 83 -12.16 -1.92 7.80
C LYS A 83 -12.15 -2.93 6.64
N ASN A 84 -13.16 -2.86 5.76
CA ASN A 84 -13.35 -3.76 4.62
C ASN A 84 -13.69 -3.00 3.33
N PRO A 85 -12.70 -2.36 2.66
CA PRO A 85 -12.92 -1.68 1.39
C PRO A 85 -13.51 -2.57 0.29
N LYS A 86 -13.25 -3.91 0.36
CA LYS A 86 -13.81 -4.86 -0.60
C LYS A 86 -15.36 -4.89 -0.56
N LYS A 87 -15.98 -4.72 0.63
CA LYS A 87 -17.43 -4.66 0.79
C LYS A 87 -18.01 -3.43 0.09
N PHE A 88 -17.35 -2.27 0.22
CA PHE A 88 -17.71 -1.06 -0.50
C PHE A 88 -17.66 -1.27 -2.02
N TRP A 89 -16.54 -1.76 -2.56
CA TRP A 89 -16.41 -1.96 -4.01
C TRP A 89 -17.36 -3.04 -4.55
N ARG A 90 -17.63 -4.09 -3.78
CA ARG A 90 -18.66 -5.10 -4.13
C ARG A 90 -20.04 -4.46 -4.23
N PHE A 91 -20.39 -3.58 -3.29
CA PHE A 91 -21.65 -2.85 -3.33
C PHE A 91 -21.74 -1.94 -4.56
N ILE A 92 -20.69 -1.21 -4.91
CA ILE A 92 -20.65 -0.38 -6.13
C ILE A 92 -20.81 -1.27 -7.38
N LYS A 93 -19.99 -2.33 -7.50
CA LYS A 93 -20.07 -3.27 -8.62
C LYS A 93 -21.45 -3.93 -8.77
N SER A 94 -22.16 -4.19 -7.67
CA SER A 94 -23.52 -4.76 -7.73
C SER A 94 -24.54 -3.82 -8.38
N LYS A 95 -24.23 -2.53 -8.50
CA LYS A 95 -25.09 -1.51 -9.14
C LYS A 95 -24.65 -1.13 -10.57
N THR A 96 -23.51 -1.64 -11.01
CA THR A 96 -22.97 -1.40 -12.35
C THR A 96 -22.95 -2.73 -13.12
N THR A 97 -23.29 -2.69 -14.40
CA THR A 97 -23.23 -3.84 -15.32
C THR A 97 -21.83 -3.95 -15.93
N THR A 98 -20.80 -4.11 -15.12
CA THR A 98 -19.44 -4.33 -15.63
C THR A 98 -19.11 -5.81 -15.63
N ASN A 99 -18.59 -6.31 -16.74
CA ASN A 99 -17.98 -7.64 -16.81
C ASN A 99 -16.81 -7.68 -15.82
N VAL A 100 -16.93 -8.58 -14.84
CA VAL A 100 -15.92 -8.81 -13.81
C VAL A 100 -15.16 -10.07 -14.20
N GLY A 101 -14.01 -9.90 -14.87
CA GLY A 101 -13.19 -11.03 -15.29
C GLY A 101 -11.95 -10.53 -16.03
N ILE A 102 -11.11 -11.47 -16.45
CA ILE A 102 -10.03 -11.22 -17.39
C ILE A 102 -10.68 -10.98 -18.76
N ALA A 103 -10.33 -9.89 -19.42
CA ALA A 103 -10.79 -9.58 -20.77
C ALA A 103 -10.30 -10.65 -21.75
N ASP A 104 -10.81 -10.62 -22.98
CA ASP A 104 -10.27 -11.46 -24.03
C ASP A 104 -8.79 -11.06 -24.29
N LEU A 105 -7.93 -12.06 -24.30
CA LEU A 105 -6.49 -11.86 -24.42
C LEU A 105 -6.08 -11.93 -25.89
N LYS A 106 -5.17 -11.06 -26.28
CA LYS A 106 -4.55 -11.09 -27.61
C LYS A 106 -3.37 -12.06 -27.61
N THR A 107 -3.31 -12.86 -28.64
CA THR A 107 -2.16 -13.71 -28.99
C THR A 107 -1.95 -13.67 -30.50
N LYS A 108 -0.84 -14.21 -30.98
CA LYS A 108 -0.61 -14.45 -32.40
C LYS A 108 -0.88 -15.92 -32.70
N ASP A 109 -1.50 -16.20 -33.82
CA ASP A 109 -1.67 -17.56 -34.32
C ASP A 109 -0.35 -18.07 -34.96
N GLU A 110 -0.38 -19.30 -35.50
CA GLU A 110 0.78 -19.91 -36.14
C GLU A 110 1.27 -19.16 -37.39
N MET A 111 0.39 -18.34 -37.98
CA MET A 111 0.72 -17.46 -39.12
C MET A 111 1.07 -16.04 -38.72
N GLY A 112 1.20 -15.76 -37.41
CA GLY A 112 1.59 -14.45 -36.89
C GLY A 112 0.44 -13.41 -36.84
N GLN A 113 -0.82 -13.79 -37.14
CA GLN A 113 -1.97 -12.90 -37.12
C GLN A 113 -2.53 -12.76 -35.70
N ASP A 114 -3.08 -11.58 -35.40
CA ASP A 114 -3.69 -11.29 -34.09
C ASP A 114 -4.96 -12.12 -33.87
N LYS A 115 -4.95 -12.97 -32.86
CA LYS A 115 -6.09 -13.78 -32.43
C LYS A 115 -6.56 -13.37 -31.04
N ASN A 116 -7.86 -13.22 -30.85
CA ASN A 116 -8.44 -12.97 -29.53
C ASN A 116 -8.91 -14.29 -28.89
N LEU A 117 -8.37 -14.60 -27.71
CA LEU A 117 -8.78 -15.76 -26.91
C LEU A 117 -9.93 -15.37 -25.97
N ALA A 118 -11.09 -15.97 -26.14
CA ALA A 118 -12.29 -15.76 -25.34
C ALA A 118 -12.49 -16.87 -24.28
N ASP A 119 -12.03 -18.11 -24.56
CA ASP A 119 -12.16 -19.23 -23.63
C ASP A 119 -11.29 -19.06 -22.39
N ASP A 120 -11.82 -19.38 -21.21
CA ASP A 120 -11.12 -19.18 -19.95
C ASP A 120 -9.99 -20.20 -19.71
N GLN A 121 -10.05 -21.39 -20.33
CA GLN A 121 -8.97 -22.37 -20.29
C GLN A 121 -7.78 -21.89 -21.12
N ASP A 122 -8.03 -21.44 -22.35
CA ASP A 122 -6.99 -20.90 -23.23
C ASP A 122 -6.33 -19.66 -22.65
N LYS A 123 -7.13 -18.77 -22.01
CA LYS A 123 -6.59 -17.62 -21.28
C LYS A 123 -5.68 -18.05 -20.13
N ALA A 124 -6.03 -19.11 -19.41
CA ALA A 124 -5.22 -19.62 -18.31
C ALA A 124 -3.90 -20.18 -18.81
N GLU A 125 -3.91 -20.95 -19.91
CA GLU A 125 -2.71 -21.51 -20.54
C GLU A 125 -1.79 -20.40 -21.10
N LEU A 126 -2.34 -19.41 -21.80
CA LEU A 126 -1.56 -18.27 -22.33
C LEU A 126 -0.88 -17.48 -21.22
N LEU A 127 -1.60 -17.19 -20.13
CA LEU A 127 -1.03 -16.49 -18.98
C LEU A 127 0.05 -17.33 -18.27
N SER A 128 -0.14 -18.65 -18.18
CA SER A 128 0.83 -19.58 -17.60
C SER A 128 2.14 -19.57 -18.39
N LYS A 129 2.06 -19.76 -19.70
CA LYS A 129 3.22 -19.69 -20.61
C LYS A 129 3.97 -18.35 -20.47
N TYR A 130 3.22 -17.25 -20.45
CA TYR A 130 3.82 -15.93 -20.28
C TYR A 130 4.51 -15.75 -18.93
N PHE A 131 3.93 -16.21 -17.81
CA PHE A 131 4.56 -16.08 -16.50
C PHE A 131 5.81 -16.96 -16.40
N CYS A 132 5.82 -18.13 -17.02
CA CYS A 132 7.00 -19.00 -17.05
C CYS A 132 8.13 -18.47 -17.96
N SER A 133 7.79 -17.79 -19.07
CA SER A 133 8.80 -17.23 -19.99
C SER A 133 9.66 -16.13 -19.37
N VAL A 134 9.28 -15.65 -18.19
CA VAL A 134 9.99 -14.58 -17.47
C VAL A 134 11.12 -15.10 -16.60
N PHE A 135 11.09 -16.37 -16.25
CA PHE A 135 12.05 -16.98 -15.33
C PHE A 135 13.49 -16.83 -15.80
N THR A 136 14.40 -16.68 -14.85
CA THR A 136 15.84 -16.62 -15.10
C THR A 136 16.43 -18.02 -15.06
N HIS A 137 17.17 -18.38 -16.12
CA HIS A 137 18.00 -19.58 -16.14
C HIS A 137 19.38 -19.23 -15.57
N GLU A 138 19.81 -19.93 -14.51
CA GLU A 138 21.15 -19.78 -13.95
C GLU A 138 22.14 -20.66 -14.72
N PRO A 139 23.29 -20.12 -15.15
CA PRO A 139 24.41 -20.94 -15.68
C PRO A 139 24.98 -21.83 -14.56
N GLU A 140 25.27 -23.09 -14.85
CA GLU A 140 25.79 -24.05 -13.86
C GLU A 140 27.19 -23.69 -13.34
N GLU A 141 28.00 -22.96 -14.12
CA GLU A 141 29.44 -22.79 -13.91
C GLU A 141 29.84 -21.58 -13.02
N ASN A 142 28.96 -20.69 -12.63
CA ASN A 142 29.32 -19.47 -11.90
C ASN A 142 28.90 -19.50 -10.41
N LYS A 143 29.71 -20.17 -9.58
CA LYS A 143 29.70 -19.91 -8.13
C LYS A 143 30.29 -18.53 -7.88
N GLN A 144 29.46 -17.50 -7.84
CA GLN A 144 29.87 -16.16 -7.45
C GLN A 144 30.13 -16.13 -5.93
N GLU A 145 31.28 -15.64 -5.52
CA GLU A 145 31.54 -15.40 -4.10
C GLU A 145 30.74 -14.17 -3.65
N ALA A 146 29.81 -14.39 -2.71
CA ALA A 146 29.22 -13.28 -1.97
C ALA A 146 30.26 -12.75 -0.98
N SER A 147 30.39 -11.43 -0.88
CA SER A 147 31.21 -10.84 0.17
C SER A 147 30.69 -11.32 1.53
N VAL A 148 31.56 -11.93 2.32
CA VAL A 148 31.21 -12.37 3.67
C VAL A 148 30.97 -11.14 4.51
N THR A 149 29.74 -10.94 4.94
CA THR A 149 29.44 -9.90 5.93
C THR A 149 29.88 -10.43 7.30
N GLU A 150 30.84 -9.81 7.94
CA GLU A 150 31.25 -10.14 9.29
C GLU A 150 30.08 -9.88 10.26
N SER A 151 29.22 -10.89 10.41
CA SER A 151 28.23 -10.85 11.47
C SER A 151 28.86 -11.23 12.80
N LYS A 152 28.73 -10.37 13.79
CA LYS A 152 29.29 -10.58 15.14
C LYS A 152 28.56 -11.65 15.95
N GLY A 153 27.47 -12.25 15.47
CA GLY A 153 26.65 -13.22 16.16
C GLY A 153 26.23 -14.38 15.26
N LYS A 154 26.08 -15.56 15.86
CA LYS A 154 25.48 -16.72 15.21
C LYS A 154 23.97 -16.69 15.44
N MET A 155 23.19 -16.95 14.40
CA MET A 155 21.75 -17.08 14.51
C MET A 155 21.40 -18.28 15.39
N LEU A 156 20.52 -18.11 16.37
CA LEU A 156 20.05 -19.18 17.24
C LEU A 156 19.11 -20.12 16.48
N LYS A 157 18.93 -21.33 16.97
CA LYS A 157 17.95 -22.28 16.43
C LYS A 157 16.53 -21.74 16.64
N LEU A 158 15.66 -21.90 15.65
CA LEU A 158 14.25 -21.51 15.74
C LEU A 158 13.47 -22.52 16.58
N GLU A 159 12.92 -22.07 17.69
CA GLU A 159 12.00 -22.83 18.51
C GLU A 159 10.57 -22.32 18.38
N ILE A 160 9.60 -23.23 18.27
CA ILE A 160 8.18 -22.89 18.07
C ILE A 160 7.37 -23.57 19.18
N SER A 161 6.65 -22.78 19.97
CA SER A 161 5.73 -23.30 20.98
C SER A 161 4.30 -23.46 20.44
N GLU A 162 3.49 -24.28 21.08
CA GLU A 162 2.07 -24.44 20.75
C GLU A 162 1.31 -23.11 20.91
N GLN A 163 1.64 -22.36 21.96
CA GLN A 163 1.02 -21.08 22.22
C GLN A 163 1.30 -20.05 21.11
N ASP A 164 2.51 -20.07 20.55
CA ASP A 164 2.86 -19.20 19.42
C ASP A 164 2.05 -19.55 18.17
N ILE A 165 1.82 -20.85 17.92
CA ILE A 165 0.99 -21.33 16.82
C ILE A 165 -0.44 -20.84 16.99
N ILE A 166 -1.03 -20.98 18.18
CA ILE A 166 -2.39 -20.48 18.48
C ILE A 166 -2.47 -19.00 18.22
N GLN A 167 -1.53 -18.19 18.70
CA GLN A 167 -1.49 -16.75 18.49
C GLN A 167 -1.38 -16.38 17.00
N LYS A 168 -0.62 -17.14 16.20
CA LYS A 168 -0.53 -16.90 14.75
C LYS A 168 -1.84 -17.25 14.04
N LEU A 169 -2.50 -18.35 14.43
CA LEU A 169 -3.78 -18.77 13.89
C LEU A 169 -4.90 -17.78 14.23
N GLU A 170 -4.90 -17.19 15.42
CA GLU A 170 -5.84 -16.14 15.83
C GLU A 170 -5.73 -14.86 14.97
N LYS A 171 -4.52 -14.54 14.53
CA LYS A 171 -4.27 -13.37 13.67
C LYS A 171 -4.65 -13.61 12.20
N LEU A 172 -5.11 -14.79 11.82
CA LEU A 172 -5.51 -15.11 10.46
C LEU A 172 -6.68 -14.24 9.97
N LYS A 173 -6.56 -13.74 8.76
CA LYS A 173 -7.66 -13.03 8.09
C LYS A 173 -8.65 -14.04 7.50
N ILE A 174 -9.65 -14.44 8.27
CA ILE A 174 -10.63 -15.50 7.97
C ILE A 174 -11.36 -15.38 6.61
N ASN A 175 -11.39 -14.19 6.01
CA ASN A 175 -12.06 -13.91 4.73
C ASN A 175 -11.10 -13.93 3.52
N LYS A 176 -9.92 -14.53 3.65
CA LYS A 176 -8.97 -14.73 2.55
C LYS A 176 -9.26 -16.05 1.82
N SER A 177 -8.77 -16.13 0.57
CA SER A 177 -8.84 -17.34 -0.23
C SER A 177 -7.89 -18.42 0.30
N PRO A 178 -8.25 -19.71 0.17
CA PRO A 178 -7.36 -20.83 0.46
C PRO A 178 -6.26 -20.95 -0.58
N GLY A 179 -5.30 -21.84 -0.35
CA GLY A 179 -4.36 -22.35 -1.35
C GLY A 179 -4.96 -23.47 -2.22
N PRO A 180 -4.10 -24.20 -2.98
CA PRO A 180 -4.51 -25.37 -3.76
C PRO A 180 -5.12 -26.50 -2.92
N ASP A 181 -4.71 -26.61 -1.65
CA ASP A 181 -5.21 -27.53 -0.62
C ASP A 181 -6.67 -27.27 -0.19
N GLN A 182 -7.27 -26.18 -0.63
CA GLN A 182 -8.62 -25.74 -0.29
C GLN A 182 -8.88 -25.56 1.22
N LEU A 183 -7.83 -25.51 2.05
CA LEU A 183 -7.95 -25.22 3.48
C LEU A 183 -8.21 -23.72 3.70
N TYR A 184 -9.42 -23.40 4.14
CA TYR A 184 -9.82 -22.02 4.39
C TYR A 184 -9.27 -21.50 5.71
N PRO A 185 -8.77 -20.24 5.77
CA PRO A 185 -8.28 -19.65 7.01
C PRO A 185 -9.28 -19.70 8.16
N ARG A 186 -10.59 -19.66 7.86
CA ARG A 186 -11.64 -19.73 8.87
C ARG A 186 -11.66 -21.10 9.58
N VAL A 187 -11.48 -22.19 8.84
CA VAL A 187 -11.43 -23.55 9.46
C VAL A 187 -10.25 -23.61 10.44
N LEU A 188 -9.06 -23.19 10.00
CA LEU A 188 -7.86 -23.19 10.82
C LEU A 188 -8.01 -22.31 12.08
N PHE A 189 -8.69 -21.16 11.94
CA PHE A 189 -8.99 -20.29 13.08
C PHE A 189 -9.90 -20.96 14.11
N GLU A 190 -10.98 -21.65 13.65
CA GLU A 190 -11.96 -22.25 14.55
C GLU A 190 -11.41 -23.49 15.28
N VAL A 191 -10.51 -24.26 14.65
CA VAL A 191 -9.92 -25.48 15.25
C VAL A 191 -8.51 -25.27 15.82
N ARG A 192 -8.05 -24.04 15.97
CA ARG A 192 -6.66 -23.68 16.32
C ARG A 192 -6.12 -24.36 17.56
N GLU A 193 -6.94 -24.49 18.61
CA GLU A 193 -6.54 -25.14 19.87
C GLU A 193 -6.20 -26.63 19.66
N VAL A 194 -6.98 -27.33 18.83
CA VAL A 194 -6.83 -28.75 18.59
C VAL A 194 -5.66 -29.06 17.65
N ILE A 195 -5.40 -28.18 16.66
CA ILE A 195 -4.36 -28.42 15.66
C ILE A 195 -2.98 -27.88 16.07
N ALA A 196 -2.87 -27.14 17.15
CA ALA A 196 -1.61 -26.49 17.55
C ALA A 196 -0.49 -27.51 17.81
N GLN A 197 -0.76 -28.55 18.57
CA GLN A 197 0.22 -29.60 18.89
C GLN A 197 0.63 -30.40 17.64
N PRO A 198 -0.27 -30.93 16.81
CA PRO A 198 0.10 -31.56 15.54
C PRO A 198 0.91 -30.65 14.63
N LEU A 199 0.55 -29.36 14.55
CA LEU A 199 1.30 -28.38 13.74
C LEU A 199 2.69 -28.11 14.31
N LYS A 200 2.87 -28.08 15.64
CA LYS A 200 4.18 -27.96 16.26
C LYS A 200 5.10 -29.11 15.83
N THR A 201 4.61 -30.35 15.94
CA THR A 201 5.38 -31.54 15.51
C THR A 201 5.74 -31.46 14.02
N LEU A 202 4.78 -31.10 13.18
CA LEU A 202 4.99 -30.96 11.73
C LEU A 202 6.01 -29.85 11.41
N PHE A 203 5.91 -28.70 12.05
CA PHE A 203 6.79 -27.55 11.80
C PHE A 203 8.21 -27.84 12.27
N SER A 204 8.39 -28.40 13.49
CA SER A 204 9.71 -28.78 13.99
C SER A 204 10.37 -29.79 13.09
N ARG A 205 9.67 -30.86 12.71
CA ARG A 205 10.21 -31.87 11.78
C ARG A 205 10.59 -31.22 10.44
N SER A 206 9.72 -30.41 9.86
CA SER A 206 10.00 -29.76 8.58
C SER A 206 11.24 -28.86 8.63
N ILE A 207 11.48 -28.14 9.72
CA ILE A 207 12.68 -27.32 9.91
C ILE A 207 13.93 -28.19 10.10
N ASP A 208 13.85 -29.19 10.98
CA ASP A 208 15.01 -30.03 11.32
C ASP A 208 15.48 -30.89 10.15
N THR A 209 14.56 -31.39 9.33
CA THR A 209 14.89 -32.22 8.16
C THR A 209 15.05 -31.44 6.86
N GLY A 210 14.51 -30.21 6.78
CA GLY A 210 14.39 -29.46 5.54
C GLY A 210 13.32 -30.01 4.58
N GLU A 211 12.54 -31.03 4.98
CA GLU A 211 11.48 -31.60 4.15
C GLU A 211 10.21 -30.73 4.16
N ILE A 212 9.64 -30.51 3.00
CA ILE A 212 8.43 -29.72 2.82
C ILE A 212 7.34 -30.59 2.19
N PRO A 213 6.14 -30.63 2.77
CA PRO A 213 5.02 -31.36 2.15
C PRO A 213 4.73 -30.86 0.72
N ASP A 214 4.46 -31.75 -0.21
CA ASP A 214 4.22 -31.44 -1.63
C ASP A 214 3.13 -30.40 -1.85
N ASP A 215 2.08 -30.39 -1.04
CA ASP A 215 1.01 -29.42 -1.16
C ASP A 215 1.47 -27.98 -0.83
N TRP A 216 2.54 -27.82 -0.06
CA TRP A 216 3.10 -26.50 0.26
C TRP A 216 3.95 -25.94 -0.89
N LEU A 217 4.43 -26.81 -1.78
CA LEU A 217 5.21 -26.46 -2.96
C LEU A 217 4.32 -26.03 -4.14
N LYS A 218 3.01 -26.24 -4.06
CA LYS A 218 2.04 -25.88 -5.11
C LYS A 218 1.44 -24.51 -4.90
N ALA A 219 1.14 -23.80 -6.00
CA ALA A 219 0.47 -22.51 -5.96
C ALA A 219 -0.57 -22.35 -7.08
N ASP A 220 -1.78 -21.88 -6.72
CA ASP A 220 -2.74 -21.35 -7.70
C ASP A 220 -2.41 -19.87 -7.97
N ILE A 221 -2.12 -19.53 -9.22
CA ILE A 221 -1.80 -18.16 -9.63
C ILE A 221 -3.07 -17.42 -10.05
N VAL A 222 -3.28 -16.24 -9.48
CA VAL A 222 -4.32 -15.32 -9.91
C VAL A 222 -3.66 -14.16 -10.66
N ALA A 223 -4.04 -14.01 -11.94
CA ALA A 223 -3.56 -12.90 -12.77
C ALA A 223 -4.21 -11.58 -12.33
N LEU A 224 -3.40 -10.67 -11.80
CA LEU A 224 -3.85 -9.35 -11.35
C LEU A 224 -3.49 -8.28 -12.38
N TYR A 225 -4.52 -7.66 -12.99
CA TYR A 225 -4.32 -6.54 -13.90
C TYR A 225 -3.66 -5.33 -13.21
N LYS A 226 -2.59 -4.82 -13.83
CA LYS A 226 -1.78 -3.69 -13.31
C LYS A 226 -2.12 -2.36 -13.99
N LYS A 227 -1.94 -2.26 -15.30
CA LYS A 227 -2.12 -1.04 -16.10
C LYS A 227 -2.07 -1.36 -17.60
N GLY A 228 -2.45 -0.42 -18.45
CA GLY A 228 -2.37 -0.58 -19.91
C GLY A 228 -3.63 -1.21 -20.52
N SER A 229 -3.49 -1.91 -21.64
CA SER A 229 -4.59 -2.68 -22.24
C SER A 229 -4.86 -3.95 -21.46
N ARG A 230 -6.14 -4.27 -21.20
CA ARG A 230 -6.54 -5.53 -20.53
C ARG A 230 -6.41 -6.76 -21.41
N ASN A 231 -6.21 -6.57 -22.70
CA ASN A 231 -6.06 -7.65 -23.67
C ASN A 231 -4.61 -8.15 -23.76
N GLU A 232 -3.65 -7.44 -23.15
CA GLU A 232 -2.24 -7.77 -23.16
C GLU A 232 -1.82 -8.55 -21.92
N VAL A 233 -1.25 -9.73 -22.09
CA VAL A 233 -0.77 -10.58 -20.98
C VAL A 233 0.32 -9.93 -20.14
N SER A 234 1.16 -9.09 -20.74
CA SER A 234 2.25 -8.36 -20.08
C SER A 234 1.78 -7.37 -19.03
N ASN A 235 0.50 -6.97 -19.09
CA ASN A 235 -0.14 -6.05 -18.17
C ASN A 235 -0.71 -6.73 -16.91
N TYR A 236 -0.53 -8.05 -16.78
CA TYR A 236 -0.92 -8.83 -15.62
C TYR A 236 0.28 -9.22 -14.76
N ARG A 237 0.06 -9.32 -13.46
CA ARG A 237 1.03 -9.82 -12.48
C ARG A 237 0.55 -11.15 -11.90
N PRO A 238 1.42 -12.15 -11.72
CA PRO A 238 1.07 -13.37 -11.01
C PRO A 238 0.97 -13.08 -9.51
N VAL A 239 -0.09 -13.54 -8.87
CA VAL A 239 -0.23 -13.56 -7.40
C VAL A 239 -0.46 -14.98 -6.96
N SER A 240 0.49 -15.52 -6.21
CA SER A 240 0.48 -16.90 -5.75
C SER A 240 -0.44 -17.09 -4.54
N LEU A 241 -1.40 -17.97 -4.66
CA LEU A 241 -2.20 -18.49 -3.56
C LEU A 241 -1.57 -19.81 -3.10
N THR A 242 -0.77 -19.74 -2.04
CA THR A 242 -0.10 -20.90 -1.42
C THR A 242 -0.88 -21.39 -0.20
N CYS A 243 -0.59 -22.58 0.28
CA CYS A 243 -1.16 -23.19 1.46
C CYS A 243 -1.10 -22.25 2.68
N ILE A 244 -2.17 -22.18 3.46
CA ILE A 244 -2.23 -21.29 4.63
C ILE A 244 -1.36 -21.81 5.78
N ILE A 245 -1.28 -23.12 5.95
CA ILE A 245 -0.43 -23.76 6.99
C ILE A 245 1.05 -23.44 6.70
N SER A 246 1.49 -23.57 5.44
CA SER A 246 2.83 -23.16 5.02
C SER A 246 3.10 -21.69 5.38
N LYS A 247 2.14 -20.79 5.13
CA LYS A 247 2.27 -19.37 5.51
C LYS A 247 2.43 -19.14 7.01
N VAL A 248 1.83 -19.98 7.83
CA VAL A 248 2.03 -19.90 9.29
C VAL A 248 3.48 -20.21 9.63
N LEU A 249 4.06 -21.30 9.09
CA LEU A 249 5.49 -21.62 9.27
C LEU A 249 6.41 -20.55 8.69
N GLU A 250 6.14 -20.11 7.45
CA GLU A 250 6.87 -18.99 6.84
C GLU A 250 6.89 -17.75 7.75
N SER A 251 5.82 -17.50 8.52
CA SER A 251 5.75 -16.33 9.42
C SER A 251 6.67 -16.47 10.64
N PHE A 252 6.96 -17.68 11.11
CA PHE A 252 7.94 -17.90 12.17
C PHE A 252 9.36 -17.71 11.65
N ILE A 253 9.67 -18.32 10.51
CA ILE A 253 10.99 -18.18 9.87
C ILE A 253 11.26 -16.70 9.52
N ARG A 254 10.28 -16.00 8.94
CA ARG A 254 10.40 -14.57 8.66
C ARG A 254 10.68 -13.75 9.91
N ASP A 255 9.94 -13.95 10.98
CA ASP A 255 10.10 -13.16 12.21
C ASP A 255 11.49 -13.41 12.81
N HIS A 256 11.95 -14.66 12.83
CA HIS A 256 13.27 -15.05 13.31
C HIS A 256 14.41 -14.42 12.49
N ILE A 257 14.35 -14.47 11.15
CA ILE A 257 15.33 -13.80 10.28
C ILE A 257 15.29 -12.27 10.49
N MET A 258 14.09 -11.68 10.60
CA MET A 258 13.94 -10.25 10.80
C MET A 258 14.54 -9.77 12.12
N ASP A 259 14.36 -10.54 13.19
CA ASP A 259 14.88 -10.18 14.50
C ASP A 259 16.42 -10.32 14.49
N TYR A 260 16.97 -11.42 13.95
CA TYR A 260 18.43 -11.58 13.75
C TYR A 260 19.06 -10.43 12.94
N PHE A 261 18.48 -10.06 11.79
CA PHE A 261 18.99 -8.96 10.97
C PHE A 261 18.87 -7.59 11.67
N THR A 262 17.84 -7.41 12.48
CA THR A 262 17.63 -6.14 13.21
C THR A 262 18.59 -5.99 14.38
N GLU A 263 18.77 -7.04 15.18
CA GLU A 263 19.68 -7.07 16.35
C GLU A 263 21.14 -6.90 15.93
N ASN A 264 21.53 -7.54 14.84
CA ASN A 264 22.92 -7.47 14.32
C ASN A 264 23.12 -6.32 13.32
N LYS A 265 22.11 -5.45 13.08
CA LYS A 265 22.18 -4.30 12.15
C LYS A 265 22.63 -4.67 10.72
N LEU A 266 22.22 -5.85 10.23
CA LEU A 266 22.65 -6.39 8.94
C LEU A 266 21.93 -5.75 7.74
N PHE A 267 20.78 -5.14 7.95
CA PHE A 267 20.10 -4.42 6.88
C PHE A 267 20.78 -3.12 6.53
N SER A 268 20.96 -2.86 5.24
CA SER A 268 21.40 -1.55 4.77
C SER A 268 20.48 -0.42 5.27
N ASN A 269 21.09 0.67 5.72
CA ASN A 269 20.37 1.85 6.20
C ASN A 269 19.60 2.56 5.09
N THR A 270 19.89 2.28 3.83
CA THR A 270 19.20 2.85 2.68
C THR A 270 17.89 2.13 2.35
N GLN A 271 17.65 0.91 2.89
CA GLN A 271 16.44 0.13 2.65
C GLN A 271 15.29 0.55 3.58
N TYR A 272 14.18 1.04 2.98
CA TYR A 272 12.97 1.44 3.70
C TYR A 272 11.84 0.41 3.59
N GLY A 273 11.85 -0.42 2.54
CA GLY A 273 10.81 -1.42 2.30
C GLY A 273 10.85 -2.56 3.33
N PHE A 274 9.69 -3.01 3.78
CA PHE A 274 9.50 -4.16 4.67
C PHE A 274 10.24 -4.14 6.02
N ARG A 275 10.79 -2.99 6.43
CA ARG A 275 11.45 -2.80 7.73
C ARG A 275 10.51 -2.15 8.74
N LYS A 276 10.59 -2.60 10.02
CA LYS A 276 9.89 -1.97 11.15
C LYS A 276 10.38 -0.52 11.32
N LYS A 277 9.53 0.39 11.80
CA LYS A 277 9.81 1.81 12.06
C LYS A 277 10.21 2.63 10.81
N ARG A 278 10.08 2.10 9.58
CA ARG A 278 10.32 2.78 8.30
C ARG A 278 9.06 2.85 7.45
N SER A 279 8.96 3.82 6.57
CA SER A 279 7.79 4.03 5.70
C SER A 279 8.13 4.77 4.42
N THR A 280 7.24 4.71 3.43
CA THR A 280 7.33 5.47 2.18
C THR A 280 7.41 6.98 2.43
N GLN A 281 6.60 7.50 3.36
CA GLN A 281 6.60 8.92 3.70
C GLN A 281 7.93 9.35 4.31
N LEU A 282 8.50 8.55 5.20
CA LEU A 282 9.75 8.83 5.87
C LEU A 282 10.92 8.89 4.88
N GLN A 283 10.98 7.93 3.94
CA GLN A 283 11.97 7.92 2.88
C GLN A 283 11.94 9.20 2.05
N ILE A 284 10.75 9.60 1.59
CA ILE A 284 10.63 10.80 0.75
C ILE A 284 10.93 12.07 1.56
N LEU A 285 10.52 12.15 2.83
CA LEU A 285 10.89 13.27 3.69
C LEU A 285 12.40 13.40 3.86
N ARG A 286 13.11 12.29 4.06
CA ARG A 286 14.57 12.28 4.19
C ARG A 286 15.24 12.78 2.92
N ILE A 287 14.86 12.23 1.78
CA ILE A 287 15.41 12.59 0.47
C ILE A 287 15.16 14.08 0.14
N LEU A 288 13.93 14.53 0.34
CA LEU A 288 13.57 15.92 0.05
C LEU A 288 14.20 16.92 1.03
N ASP A 289 14.56 16.50 2.22
CA ASP A 289 15.34 17.35 3.13
C ASP A 289 16.70 17.65 2.53
N ASP A 290 17.39 16.64 2.00
CA ASP A 290 18.68 16.80 1.32
C ASP A 290 18.52 17.66 0.04
N TRP A 291 17.51 17.38 -0.78
CA TRP A 291 17.30 18.10 -2.04
C TRP A 291 16.95 19.57 -1.83
N THR A 292 16.05 19.88 -0.89
CA THR A 292 15.66 21.27 -0.62
C THR A 292 16.79 22.06 0.03
N ARG A 293 17.70 21.40 0.77
CA ARG A 293 18.92 22.00 1.32
C ARG A 293 19.90 22.34 0.20
N ALA A 294 20.19 21.40 -0.69
CA ALA A 294 21.07 21.62 -1.84
C ALA A 294 20.57 22.77 -2.74
N VAL A 295 19.28 22.80 -3.06
CA VAL A 295 18.67 23.87 -3.86
C VAL A 295 18.74 25.23 -3.17
N GLN A 296 18.60 25.29 -1.83
CA GLN A 296 18.77 26.53 -1.07
C GLN A 296 20.20 27.07 -1.14
N GLU A 297 21.17 26.16 -1.20
CA GLU A 297 22.60 26.49 -1.32
C GLU A 297 22.98 26.88 -2.76
N GLY A 298 22.04 26.80 -3.70
CA GLY A 298 22.25 27.14 -5.10
C GLY A 298 22.70 25.98 -5.98
N TYR A 299 22.77 24.76 -5.43
CA TYR A 299 23.20 23.58 -6.14
C TYR A 299 22.06 22.91 -6.89
N GLN A 300 22.40 22.08 -7.87
CA GLN A 300 21.52 21.18 -8.60
C GLN A 300 21.52 19.81 -7.90
N VAL A 301 20.43 19.08 -8.04
CA VAL A 301 20.36 17.66 -7.65
C VAL A 301 19.89 16.85 -8.85
N ASP A 302 20.67 15.86 -9.22
CA ASP A 302 20.25 14.87 -10.21
C ASP A 302 19.86 13.56 -9.52
N ALA A 303 18.69 13.06 -9.86
CA ALA A 303 18.12 11.84 -9.28
C ALA A 303 17.75 10.85 -10.39
N ILE A 304 18.37 9.66 -10.35
CA ILE A 304 18.13 8.56 -11.27
C ILE A 304 17.23 7.54 -10.59
N TYR A 305 16.14 7.18 -11.27
CA TYR A 305 15.19 6.16 -10.84
C TYR A 305 15.37 4.92 -11.69
N THR A 306 15.68 3.81 -11.05
CA THR A 306 15.89 2.53 -11.73
C THR A 306 14.65 1.64 -11.57
N ASP A 307 14.31 0.86 -12.59
CA ASP A 307 13.22 -0.12 -12.60
C ASP A 307 13.80 -1.49 -12.95
N PHE A 308 13.66 -2.46 -12.06
CA PHE A 308 14.06 -3.83 -12.35
C PHE A 308 13.00 -4.55 -13.18
N GLU A 309 13.44 -5.41 -14.09
CA GLU A 309 12.53 -6.25 -14.86
C GLU A 309 11.96 -7.38 -14.00
N LYS A 310 10.69 -7.25 -13.58
CA LYS A 310 9.98 -8.30 -12.82
C LYS A 310 10.82 -8.87 -11.68
N ALA A 311 11.34 -7.97 -10.84
CA ALA A 311 12.33 -8.22 -9.82
C ALA A 311 12.07 -9.50 -8.99
N PHE A 312 10.85 -9.69 -8.49
CA PHE A 312 10.50 -10.87 -7.69
C PHE A 312 10.49 -12.17 -8.48
N ASP A 313 10.13 -12.14 -9.75
CA ASP A 313 9.99 -13.34 -10.58
C ASP A 313 11.35 -13.82 -11.15
N LYS A 314 12.36 -12.94 -11.14
CA LYS A 314 13.68 -13.18 -11.73
C LYS A 314 14.80 -13.50 -10.75
N VAL A 315 14.58 -13.49 -9.45
CA VAL A 315 15.63 -13.78 -8.46
C VAL A 315 16.15 -15.22 -8.65
N PRO A 316 17.44 -15.41 -8.95
CA PRO A 316 18.03 -16.73 -9.09
C PRO A 316 18.15 -17.43 -7.74
N HIS A 317 17.72 -18.68 -7.63
CA HIS A 317 17.63 -19.39 -6.36
C HIS A 317 19.00 -19.66 -5.74
N ASN A 318 19.98 -20.13 -6.52
CA ASN A 318 21.32 -20.43 -6.00
C ASN A 318 22.03 -19.17 -5.50
N ARG A 319 21.94 -18.07 -6.23
CA ARG A 319 22.53 -16.78 -5.81
C ARG A 319 21.87 -16.22 -4.57
N LEU A 320 20.55 -16.37 -4.42
CA LEU A 320 19.86 -16.03 -3.18
C LEU A 320 20.37 -16.86 -2.01
N LEU A 321 20.52 -18.17 -2.17
CA LEU A 321 21.05 -19.05 -1.12
C LEU A 321 22.49 -18.72 -0.76
N GLN A 322 23.34 -18.32 -1.73
CA GLN A 322 24.69 -17.83 -1.44
C GLN A 322 24.67 -16.59 -0.55
N LYS A 323 23.79 -15.61 -0.85
CA LYS A 323 23.65 -14.43 -0.01
C LYS A 323 23.15 -14.76 1.40
N LEU A 324 22.20 -15.68 1.54
CA LEU A 324 21.73 -16.11 2.85
C LEU A 324 22.86 -16.74 3.67
N ARG A 325 23.74 -17.54 3.03
CA ARG A 325 24.92 -18.13 3.68
C ARG A 325 25.92 -17.07 4.13
N SER A 326 26.15 -16.02 3.33
CA SER A 326 27.11 -14.96 3.67
C SER A 326 26.68 -14.10 4.89
N TYR A 327 25.41 -14.15 5.26
CA TYR A 327 24.89 -13.50 6.48
C TYR A 327 24.87 -14.40 7.72
N ASN A 328 25.50 -15.59 7.70
CA ASN A 328 25.55 -16.56 8.81
C ASN A 328 24.17 -16.93 9.37
N ILE A 329 23.17 -17.03 8.47
CA ILE A 329 21.84 -17.56 8.82
C ILE A 329 21.99 -19.05 9.20
N ASP A 330 21.16 -19.49 10.15
CA ASP A 330 21.16 -20.89 10.61
C ASP A 330 20.99 -21.86 9.44
N LYS A 331 21.78 -22.96 9.46
CA LYS A 331 21.85 -23.94 8.39
C LYS A 331 20.51 -24.63 8.13
N ASP A 332 19.76 -24.96 9.18
CA ASP A 332 18.48 -25.65 9.03
C ASP A 332 17.46 -24.74 8.35
N ILE A 333 17.47 -23.44 8.67
CA ILE A 333 16.66 -22.42 8.01
C ILE A 333 17.05 -22.26 6.53
N ILE A 334 18.35 -22.25 6.21
CA ILE A 334 18.80 -22.17 4.81
C ILE A 334 18.36 -23.40 4.03
N ASN A 335 18.50 -24.60 4.60
CA ASN A 335 18.07 -25.84 3.98
C ASN A 335 16.55 -25.84 3.74
N TRP A 336 15.79 -25.38 4.73
CA TRP A 336 14.35 -25.23 4.59
C TRP A 336 13.97 -24.24 3.46
N ILE A 337 14.65 -23.08 3.42
CA ILE A 337 14.43 -22.08 2.35
C ILE A 337 14.79 -22.65 0.99
N GLN A 338 15.86 -23.43 0.89
CA GLN A 338 16.25 -24.12 -0.35
C GLN A 338 15.13 -25.05 -0.81
N SER A 339 14.64 -25.95 0.04
CA SER A 339 13.51 -26.83 -0.26
C SER A 339 12.23 -26.07 -0.59
N PHE A 340 12.01 -24.92 0.06
CA PHE A 340 10.86 -24.06 -0.20
C PHE A 340 10.91 -23.41 -1.58
N LEU A 341 12.08 -23.15 -2.15
CA LEU A 341 12.24 -22.52 -3.46
C LEU A 341 12.29 -23.53 -4.61
N ILE A 342 12.87 -24.71 -4.39
CA ILE A 342 13.08 -25.75 -5.38
C ILE A 342 11.83 -26.62 -5.53
N ASN A 343 11.67 -27.25 -6.70
CA ASN A 343 10.57 -28.19 -7.01
C ASN A 343 9.16 -27.61 -6.88
N ARG A 344 9.03 -26.30 -6.86
CA ARG A 344 7.72 -25.66 -6.84
C ARG A 344 7.00 -25.83 -8.16
N LYS A 345 5.66 -25.97 -8.05
CA LYS A 345 4.75 -25.99 -9.20
C LYS A 345 3.68 -24.92 -9.07
N GLN A 346 3.34 -24.36 -10.21
CA GLN A 346 2.28 -23.35 -10.28
C GLN A 346 1.32 -23.62 -11.42
N ARG A 347 0.06 -23.18 -11.26
CA ARG A 347 -0.93 -23.16 -12.34
C ARG A 347 -1.77 -21.90 -12.26
N VAL A 348 -2.20 -21.38 -13.40
CA VAL A 348 -3.00 -20.15 -13.47
C VAL A 348 -4.49 -20.48 -13.39
N LYS A 349 -5.23 -19.68 -12.62
CA LYS A 349 -6.68 -19.80 -12.45
C LYS A 349 -7.41 -18.62 -13.07
N VAL A 350 -8.29 -18.88 -14.04
CA VAL A 350 -9.17 -17.90 -14.69
C VAL A 350 -10.62 -18.36 -14.57
N ASN A 351 -11.45 -17.59 -13.88
CA ASN A 351 -12.90 -17.85 -13.72
C ASN A 351 -13.29 -19.30 -13.33
N GLY A 352 -12.40 -20.01 -12.64
CA GLY A 352 -12.61 -21.39 -12.18
C GLY A 352 -12.02 -22.48 -13.08
N LYS A 353 -11.46 -22.11 -14.23
CA LYS A 353 -10.64 -22.97 -15.08
C LYS A 353 -9.17 -22.86 -14.69
N TYR A 354 -8.38 -23.89 -14.91
CA TYR A 354 -6.96 -23.95 -14.52
C TYR A 354 -6.10 -24.29 -15.72
N SER A 355 -4.91 -23.72 -15.80
CA SER A 355 -3.87 -24.18 -16.71
C SER A 355 -3.27 -25.51 -16.25
N SER A 356 -2.43 -26.10 -17.11
CA SER A 356 -1.46 -27.13 -16.74
C SER A 356 -0.55 -26.67 -15.59
N TRP A 357 0.03 -27.65 -14.86
CA TRP A 357 1.04 -27.40 -13.85
C TRP A 357 2.40 -27.13 -14.51
N GLU A 358 3.01 -26.00 -14.16
CA GLU A 358 4.32 -25.59 -14.63
C GLU A 358 5.33 -25.53 -13.48
N SER A 359 6.58 -25.84 -13.76
CA SER A 359 7.68 -25.75 -12.80
C SER A 359 8.15 -24.31 -12.61
N VAL A 360 8.48 -23.95 -11.37
CA VAL A 360 9.05 -22.64 -11.02
C VAL A 360 10.56 -22.79 -10.84
N ILE A 361 11.34 -22.24 -11.76
CA ILE A 361 12.80 -22.38 -11.80
C ILE A 361 13.56 -21.17 -11.28
N SER A 362 12.89 -20.05 -11.11
CA SER A 362 13.46 -18.84 -10.51
C SER A 362 12.36 -17.99 -9.82
N GLY A 363 12.79 -16.99 -9.13
CA GLY A 363 11.92 -16.02 -8.48
C GLY A 363 11.43 -16.44 -7.10
N ILE A 364 10.87 -15.46 -6.41
CA ILE A 364 10.29 -15.61 -5.09
C ILE A 364 8.79 -15.43 -5.24
N PRO A 365 7.94 -16.43 -4.89
CA PRO A 365 6.52 -16.40 -5.19
C PRO A 365 5.82 -15.17 -4.58
N GLN A 366 5.22 -14.34 -5.43
CA GLN A 366 4.50 -13.14 -5.01
C GLN A 366 3.21 -13.52 -4.26
N GLY A 367 3.21 -13.37 -2.94
CA GLY A 367 2.06 -13.73 -2.09
C GLY A 367 2.40 -14.68 -0.94
N THR A 368 3.65 -15.13 -0.85
CA THR A 368 4.24 -15.79 0.32
C THR A 368 4.57 -14.77 1.41
N ILE A 369 4.82 -15.24 2.60
CA ILE A 369 5.22 -14.38 3.74
C ILE A 369 6.72 -14.12 3.74
N LEU A 370 7.52 -15.09 3.31
CA LEU A 370 8.97 -14.97 3.19
C LEU A 370 9.41 -14.11 2.01
N GLY A 371 8.62 -14.06 0.94
CA GLY A 371 9.00 -13.38 -0.30
C GLY A 371 9.62 -11.99 -0.11
N PRO A 372 8.96 -11.09 0.60
CA PRO A 372 9.47 -9.73 0.81
C PRO A 372 10.83 -9.66 1.52
N ILE A 373 11.05 -10.50 2.54
CA ILE A 373 12.33 -10.48 3.27
C ILE A 373 13.46 -11.10 2.46
N LEU A 374 13.21 -12.20 1.77
CA LEU A 374 14.20 -12.81 0.89
C LEU A 374 14.66 -11.85 -0.20
N PHE A 375 13.73 -11.06 -0.75
CA PHE A 375 14.05 -10.06 -1.75
C PHE A 375 14.92 -8.92 -1.18
N ILE A 376 14.57 -8.35 -0.01
CA ILE A 376 15.39 -7.27 0.56
C ILE A 376 16.77 -7.75 1.03
N ILE A 377 16.90 -9.03 1.43
CA ILE A 377 18.22 -9.64 1.72
C ILE A 377 19.01 -9.78 0.41
N TYR A 378 18.35 -10.18 -0.68
CA TYR A 378 19.01 -10.36 -1.99
C TYR A 378 19.65 -9.07 -2.50
N ILE A 379 19.00 -7.92 -2.34
CA ILE A 379 19.51 -6.62 -2.82
C ILE A 379 20.25 -5.82 -1.74
N ASN A 380 20.51 -6.39 -0.56
CA ASN A 380 20.99 -5.67 0.61
C ASN A 380 22.38 -5.02 0.42
N ASP A 381 23.24 -5.63 -0.40
CA ASP A 381 24.60 -5.17 -0.72
C ASP A 381 24.66 -4.25 -1.96
N LEU A 382 23.52 -3.98 -2.61
CA LEU A 382 23.49 -3.09 -3.77
C LEU A 382 23.97 -1.65 -3.44
N PRO A 383 23.62 -1.06 -2.30
CA PRO A 383 24.13 0.28 -1.93
C PRO A 383 25.64 0.39 -1.82
N ASP A 384 26.34 -0.68 -1.50
CA ASP A 384 27.80 -0.69 -1.37
C ASP A 384 28.51 -0.35 -2.71
N LYS A 385 27.84 -0.62 -3.85
CA LYS A 385 28.36 -0.33 -5.18
C LYS A 385 28.33 1.15 -5.57
N VAL A 386 27.61 1.96 -4.81
CA VAL A 386 27.46 3.39 -5.07
C VAL A 386 28.06 4.26 -3.96
N GLU A 387 28.59 3.64 -2.90
CA GLU A 387 29.12 4.31 -1.74
C GLU A 387 30.22 5.32 -2.13
N GLY A 388 30.18 6.51 -1.53
CA GLY A 388 31.09 7.64 -1.82
C GLY A 388 30.78 8.40 -3.12
N ARG A 389 30.04 7.81 -4.07
CA ARG A 389 29.73 8.41 -5.38
C ARG A 389 28.33 9.00 -5.46
N ALA A 390 27.37 8.33 -4.88
CA ALA A 390 25.98 8.80 -4.85
C ALA A 390 25.27 8.33 -3.58
N MET A 391 24.21 9.03 -3.23
CA MET A 391 23.25 8.54 -2.24
C MET A 391 22.29 7.56 -2.89
N MET A 392 22.07 6.41 -2.27
CA MET A 392 21.05 5.47 -2.70
C MET A 392 19.89 5.39 -1.72
N SER A 393 18.71 5.14 -2.21
CA SER A 393 17.53 4.87 -1.38
C SER A 393 16.68 3.78 -2.01
N LEU A 394 16.36 2.75 -1.22
CA LEU A 394 15.66 1.55 -1.64
C LEU A 394 14.29 1.44 -0.97
N TYR A 395 13.27 1.07 -1.74
CA TYR A 395 11.99 0.61 -1.21
C TYR A 395 11.59 -0.71 -1.89
N ALA A 396 12.09 -1.80 -1.39
CA ALA A 396 12.09 -3.10 -2.07
C ALA A 396 12.80 -3.00 -3.44
N ASP A 397 12.07 -3.25 -4.53
CA ASP A 397 12.55 -3.16 -5.91
C ASP A 397 12.63 -1.72 -6.46
N ASP A 398 11.99 -0.75 -5.82
CA ASP A 398 12.12 0.66 -6.21
C ASP A 398 13.46 1.22 -5.69
N ALA A 399 14.44 1.38 -6.57
CA ALA A 399 15.76 1.94 -6.26
C ALA A 399 15.93 3.32 -6.91
N LYS A 400 16.55 4.24 -6.19
CA LYS A 400 16.92 5.55 -6.70
C LYS A 400 18.28 5.99 -6.19
N LEU A 401 19.04 6.61 -7.09
CA LEU A 401 20.32 7.22 -6.83
C LEU A 401 20.17 8.72 -6.98
N TYR A 402 20.83 9.51 -6.12
CA TYR A 402 20.88 10.95 -6.31
C TYR A 402 22.20 11.53 -5.80
N ARG A 403 22.59 12.65 -6.39
CA ARG A 403 23.76 13.39 -5.97
C ARG A 403 23.49 14.90 -6.08
N THR A 404 24.03 15.67 -5.15
CA THR A 404 24.13 17.13 -5.26
C THR A 404 25.23 17.45 -6.26
N ILE A 405 24.89 18.16 -7.33
CA ILE A 405 25.78 18.54 -8.41
C ILE A 405 26.28 19.95 -8.14
N LYS A 406 27.54 20.07 -7.82
CA LYS A 406 28.27 21.34 -7.64
C LYS A 406 29.16 21.65 -8.83
N THR A 407 29.68 20.61 -9.44
CA THR A 407 30.59 20.64 -10.59
C THR A 407 30.23 19.55 -11.59
N ARG A 408 30.83 19.61 -12.79
CA ARG A 408 30.67 18.55 -13.81
C ARG A 408 31.18 17.18 -13.32
N ASN A 409 32.19 17.16 -12.47
CA ASN A 409 32.71 15.92 -11.91
C ASN A 409 31.65 15.17 -11.07
N ASP A 410 30.77 15.88 -10.36
CA ASP A 410 29.70 15.27 -9.58
C ASP A 410 28.71 14.49 -10.48
N SER A 411 28.46 14.99 -11.69
CA SER A 411 27.62 14.26 -12.66
C SER A 411 28.32 12.99 -13.17
N GLN A 412 29.64 13.02 -13.34
CA GLN A 412 30.43 11.84 -13.72
C GLN A 412 30.40 10.79 -12.59
N GLU A 413 30.57 11.22 -11.33
CA GLU A 413 30.46 10.31 -10.19
C GLU A 413 29.07 9.65 -10.10
N LEU A 414 28.00 10.40 -10.39
CA LEU A 414 26.65 9.82 -10.44
C LEU A 414 26.50 8.81 -11.58
N GLN A 415 27.13 9.06 -12.76
CA GLN A 415 27.16 8.08 -13.85
C GLN A 415 27.94 6.82 -13.42
N MET A 416 29.12 6.97 -12.80
CA MET A 416 29.91 5.83 -12.31
C MET A 416 29.15 5.02 -11.25
N ALA A 417 28.35 5.69 -10.39
CA ALA A 417 27.46 5.00 -9.47
C ALA A 417 26.38 4.19 -10.18
N LEU A 418 25.80 4.72 -11.26
CA LEU A 418 24.83 4.00 -12.09
C LEU A 418 25.47 2.79 -12.80
N ASP A 419 26.69 2.92 -13.29
CA ASP A 419 27.46 1.82 -13.90
C ASP A 419 27.73 0.73 -12.86
N GLY A 420 28.10 1.09 -11.63
CA GLY A 420 28.25 0.14 -10.52
C GLY A 420 26.97 -0.62 -10.18
N VAL A 421 25.79 0.03 -10.29
CA VAL A 421 24.49 -0.66 -10.18
C VAL A 421 24.29 -1.65 -11.32
N LYS A 422 24.67 -1.28 -12.55
CA LYS A 422 24.58 -2.18 -13.71
C LYS A 422 25.47 -3.41 -13.54
N ASP A 423 26.71 -3.24 -13.11
CA ASP A 423 27.66 -4.34 -12.84
C ASP A 423 27.11 -5.28 -11.76
N TRP A 424 26.51 -4.71 -10.71
CA TRP A 424 25.83 -5.52 -9.69
C TRP A 424 24.68 -6.32 -10.29
N CYS A 425 23.88 -5.69 -11.16
CA CYS A 425 22.75 -6.35 -11.83
C CYS A 425 23.19 -7.50 -12.70
N ASP A 426 24.30 -7.35 -13.44
CA ASP A 426 24.87 -8.40 -14.29
C ASP A 426 25.44 -9.53 -13.43
N LYS A 427 26.19 -9.17 -12.37
CA LYS A 427 26.72 -10.15 -11.41
C LYS A 427 25.63 -10.98 -10.74
N TRP A 428 24.49 -10.36 -10.38
CA TRP A 428 23.42 -11.00 -9.62
C TRP A 428 22.20 -11.37 -10.48
N LEU A 429 22.29 -11.28 -11.80
CA LEU A 429 21.25 -11.65 -12.79
C LEU A 429 19.88 -10.97 -12.54
N LEU A 430 19.90 -9.77 -12.00
CA LEU A 430 18.68 -8.98 -11.78
C LEU A 430 18.66 -7.79 -12.76
N LYS A 431 18.15 -8.01 -13.97
CA LYS A 431 18.22 -7.03 -15.07
C LYS A 431 17.43 -5.75 -14.82
N LEU A 432 18.02 -4.61 -15.19
CA LEU A 432 17.33 -3.33 -15.27
C LEU A 432 16.48 -3.22 -16.53
N ASN A 433 15.32 -2.58 -16.41
CA ASN A 433 14.50 -2.18 -17.55
C ASN A 433 14.90 -0.77 -17.98
N VAL A 434 15.88 -0.66 -18.88
CA VAL A 434 16.46 0.62 -19.28
C VAL A 434 15.41 1.60 -19.80
N ASN A 435 14.42 1.13 -20.57
CA ASN A 435 13.31 1.96 -21.09
C ASN A 435 12.41 2.57 -20.01
N LYS A 436 12.45 2.04 -18.79
CA LYS A 436 11.69 2.58 -17.66
C LYS A 436 12.57 3.32 -16.66
N CYS A 437 13.87 3.16 -16.73
CA CYS A 437 14.81 3.97 -15.96
C CYS A 437 14.76 5.41 -16.47
N LYS A 438 14.70 6.36 -15.54
CA LYS A 438 14.54 7.78 -15.86
C LYS A 438 15.35 8.62 -14.89
N TYR A 439 15.67 9.85 -15.30
CA TYR A 439 16.28 10.79 -14.37
C TYR A 439 15.53 12.12 -14.32
N LEU A 440 15.60 12.76 -13.16
CA LEU A 440 14.99 14.04 -12.85
C LEU A 440 16.09 14.98 -12.35
N THR A 441 16.18 16.16 -12.96
CA THR A 441 17.08 17.23 -12.54
C THR A 441 16.30 18.28 -11.76
N ILE A 442 16.73 18.56 -10.55
CA ILE A 442 16.13 19.55 -9.65
C ILE A 442 17.12 20.68 -9.45
N HIS A 443 16.72 21.90 -9.71
CA HIS A 443 17.58 23.07 -9.55
C HIS A 443 16.78 24.32 -9.16
N GLY A 444 17.47 25.32 -8.63
CA GLY A 444 16.90 26.62 -8.31
C GLY A 444 16.69 27.48 -9.58
N LYS A 445 17.44 28.56 -9.73
CA LYS A 445 17.31 29.50 -10.86
C LYS A 445 17.96 28.99 -12.14
N LYS A 446 19.08 28.28 -12.06
CA LYS A 446 19.86 27.78 -13.18
C LYS A 446 20.32 26.35 -12.92
N ALA A 447 20.35 25.51 -13.96
CA ALA A 447 21.08 24.26 -13.96
C ALA A 447 22.60 24.51 -13.98
N ILE A 448 23.37 23.68 -13.29
CA ILE A 448 24.84 23.75 -13.25
C ILE A 448 25.41 22.96 -14.43
N THR A 449 24.85 21.82 -14.71
CA THR A 449 25.22 20.94 -15.83
C THR A 449 23.96 20.42 -16.53
N ASP A 450 24.10 20.10 -17.82
CA ASP A 450 23.08 19.38 -18.58
C ASP A 450 23.72 18.04 -19.03
N THR A 451 23.82 17.10 -18.10
CA THR A 451 24.44 15.79 -18.33
C THR A 451 23.40 14.76 -18.65
N ALA A 452 23.56 14.02 -19.76
CA ALA A 452 22.76 12.85 -20.07
C ALA A 452 23.36 11.62 -19.39
N TYR A 453 22.52 10.89 -18.65
CA TYR A 453 22.88 9.62 -18.01
C TYR A 453 22.49 8.44 -18.91
N GLY A 454 23.27 7.37 -18.90
CA GLY A 454 23.00 6.21 -19.75
C GLY A 454 23.48 4.90 -19.14
N LEU A 455 22.98 3.82 -19.67
CA LEU A 455 23.36 2.44 -19.31
C LEU A 455 23.91 1.70 -20.52
N MET A 456 24.97 0.92 -20.30
CA MET A 456 25.49 0.02 -21.34
C MET A 456 24.55 -1.16 -21.53
N THR A 457 24.18 -1.40 -22.80
CA THR A 457 23.36 -2.53 -23.24
C THR A 457 24.14 -3.34 -24.28
N ILE A 458 23.61 -4.49 -24.70
CA ILE A 458 24.20 -5.28 -25.78
C ILE A 458 24.28 -4.47 -27.09
N ALA A 459 23.34 -3.55 -27.30
CA ALA A 459 23.28 -2.68 -28.48
C ALA A 459 24.14 -1.39 -28.35
N GLY A 460 24.92 -1.25 -27.27
CA GLY A 460 25.69 -0.06 -26.96
C GLY A 460 25.10 0.77 -25.81
N ARG A 461 25.61 1.99 -25.64
CA ARG A 461 25.12 2.91 -24.60
C ARG A 461 23.73 3.43 -24.96
N GLN A 462 22.75 3.17 -24.09
CA GLN A 462 21.40 3.70 -24.19
C GLN A 462 21.21 4.81 -23.14
N GLU A 463 20.86 6.01 -23.60
CA GLU A 463 20.56 7.13 -22.71
C GLU A 463 19.21 6.95 -22.00
N LEU A 464 19.17 7.40 -20.75
CA LEU A 464 17.95 7.42 -19.94
C LEU A 464 17.09 8.64 -20.33
N GLU A 465 15.79 8.46 -20.27
CA GLU A 465 14.84 9.56 -20.49
C GLU A 465 14.92 10.59 -19.35
N ARG A 466 15.23 11.86 -19.70
CA ARG A 466 15.05 12.98 -18.78
C ARG A 466 13.57 13.31 -18.67
N VAL A 467 13.08 13.42 -17.44
CA VAL A 467 11.67 13.74 -17.18
C VAL A 467 11.55 14.99 -16.31
N SER A 468 10.52 15.81 -16.57
CA SER A 468 10.20 16.97 -15.75
C SER A 468 9.42 16.61 -14.48
N LYS A 469 8.88 15.41 -14.42
CA LYS A 469 8.14 14.87 -13.27
C LYS A 469 8.16 13.34 -13.23
N ILE A 470 8.21 12.77 -12.04
CA ILE A 470 8.21 11.33 -11.82
C ILE A 470 7.32 10.94 -10.65
N LYS A 471 6.72 9.76 -10.74
CA LYS A 471 5.92 9.20 -9.64
C LYS A 471 6.77 8.31 -8.77
N ASP A 472 7.04 8.75 -7.54
CA ASP A 472 7.83 8.06 -6.54
C ASP A 472 6.95 7.71 -5.34
N LEU A 473 6.84 6.41 -5.00
CA LEU A 473 6.07 5.87 -3.87
C LEU A 473 4.66 6.47 -3.71
N GLY A 474 4.01 6.73 -4.83
CA GLY A 474 2.65 7.28 -4.86
C GLY A 474 2.55 8.80 -4.84
N ILE A 475 3.68 9.51 -4.78
CA ILE A 475 3.78 10.97 -4.89
C ILE A 475 4.35 11.32 -6.26
N LEU A 476 3.79 12.33 -6.94
CA LEU A 476 4.32 12.88 -8.17
C LEU A 476 5.25 14.05 -7.79
N ILE A 477 6.53 13.86 -8.05
CA ILE A 477 7.60 14.84 -7.79
C ILE A 477 7.92 15.53 -9.10
N ASP A 478 7.99 16.86 -9.10
CA ASP A 478 8.36 17.68 -10.25
C ASP A 478 9.72 18.38 -10.01
N GLU A 479 10.39 18.80 -11.08
CA GLU A 479 11.70 19.43 -11.06
C GLU A 479 11.80 20.71 -10.20
N LYS A 480 10.66 21.35 -9.92
CA LYS A 480 10.57 22.57 -9.09
C LYS A 480 10.10 22.27 -7.65
N LEU A 481 9.80 21.02 -7.34
CA LEU A 481 9.24 20.57 -6.05
C LEU A 481 8.00 21.36 -5.62
N ASN A 482 7.14 21.70 -6.59
CA ASN A 482 5.91 22.45 -6.35
C ASN A 482 4.72 21.58 -5.99
N PHE A 483 4.74 20.30 -6.37
CA PHE A 483 3.68 19.33 -6.16
C PHE A 483 2.31 19.71 -6.74
N SER A 484 2.22 20.70 -7.63
CA SER A 484 0.93 21.13 -8.20
C SER A 484 0.24 20.01 -8.99
N ASP A 485 0.99 19.26 -9.79
CA ASP A 485 0.46 18.13 -10.55
C ASP A 485 0.02 16.99 -9.63
N HIS A 486 0.76 16.73 -8.57
CA HIS A 486 0.38 15.76 -7.54
C HIS A 486 -0.94 16.14 -6.87
N LEU A 487 -1.04 17.39 -6.45
CA LEU A 487 -2.24 17.93 -5.82
C LEU A 487 -3.46 17.79 -6.75
N ASN A 488 -3.32 18.14 -8.03
CA ASN A 488 -4.38 18.01 -9.02
C ASN A 488 -4.79 16.53 -9.21
N GLU A 489 -3.83 15.60 -9.28
CA GLU A 489 -4.12 14.15 -9.34
C GLU A 489 -4.96 13.69 -8.13
N LYS A 490 -4.58 14.11 -6.92
CA LYS A 490 -5.30 13.71 -5.69
C LYS A 490 -6.67 14.36 -5.59
N VAL A 491 -6.78 15.62 -5.95
CA VAL A 491 -8.04 16.36 -6.03
C VAL A 491 -9.02 15.68 -7.01
N ASN A 492 -8.55 15.32 -8.20
CA ASN A 492 -9.37 14.63 -9.20
C ASN A 492 -9.84 13.25 -8.70
N LYS A 493 -8.97 12.48 -8.05
CA LYS A 493 -9.35 11.20 -7.41
C LYS A 493 -10.39 11.39 -6.32
N ALA A 494 -10.24 12.40 -5.48
CA ALA A 494 -11.21 12.73 -4.44
C ALA A 494 -12.57 13.14 -5.03
N TYR A 495 -12.60 13.95 -6.11
CA TYR A 495 -13.84 14.28 -6.82
C TYR A 495 -14.50 13.06 -7.44
N MET A 496 -13.73 12.18 -8.06
CA MET A 496 -14.25 10.91 -8.60
C MET A 496 -14.94 10.09 -7.51
N MET A 497 -14.32 9.99 -6.32
CA MET A 497 -14.91 9.26 -5.20
C MET A 497 -16.19 9.92 -4.66
N ILE A 498 -16.24 11.26 -4.58
CA ILE A 498 -17.46 11.99 -4.25
C ILE A 498 -18.57 11.66 -5.27
N GLY A 499 -18.24 11.63 -6.57
CA GLY A 499 -19.17 11.25 -7.63
C GLY A 499 -19.71 9.82 -7.48
N ILE A 500 -18.85 8.86 -7.16
CA ILE A 500 -19.24 7.46 -6.89
C ILE A 500 -20.18 7.37 -5.69
N ILE A 501 -19.85 8.05 -4.58
CA ILE A 501 -20.70 8.08 -3.37
C ILE A 501 -22.05 8.70 -3.70
N LYS A 502 -22.08 9.88 -4.33
CA LYS A 502 -23.32 10.59 -4.69
C LYS A 502 -24.26 9.73 -5.55
N ARG A 503 -23.74 8.99 -6.53
CA ARG A 503 -24.57 8.15 -7.42
C ARG A 503 -25.12 6.90 -6.75
N ASN A 504 -24.37 6.31 -5.81
CA ASN A 504 -24.68 4.99 -5.28
C ASN A 504 -25.33 5.00 -3.89
N PHE A 505 -25.14 6.05 -3.10
CA PHE A 505 -25.69 6.21 -1.76
C PHE A 505 -26.81 7.26 -1.78
N LYS A 506 -28.06 6.80 -1.94
CA LYS A 506 -29.23 7.68 -1.98
C LYS A 506 -29.66 8.20 -0.59
N TYR A 507 -29.36 7.41 0.44
CA TYR A 507 -29.72 7.69 1.83
C TYR A 507 -28.45 7.92 2.63
N LEU A 508 -27.86 9.12 2.45
CA LEU A 508 -26.58 9.49 3.04
C LEU A 508 -26.83 10.32 4.31
N GLU A 509 -27.07 9.63 5.42
CA GLU A 509 -27.17 10.22 6.76
C GLU A 509 -25.78 10.64 7.26
N LYS A 510 -25.75 11.48 8.32
CA LYS A 510 -24.52 12.06 8.89
C LYS A 510 -23.42 11.03 9.12
N ASP A 511 -23.70 9.93 9.83
CA ASP A 511 -22.69 8.94 10.21
C ASP A 511 -22.19 8.14 9.00
N ALA A 512 -23.11 7.76 8.11
CA ALA A 512 -22.75 7.09 6.86
C ALA A 512 -21.87 7.98 5.99
N PHE A 513 -22.18 9.26 5.87
CA PHE A 513 -21.36 10.24 5.16
C PHE A 513 -19.97 10.35 5.78
N ILE A 514 -19.86 10.55 7.11
CA ILE A 514 -18.59 10.73 7.80
C ILE A 514 -17.67 9.53 7.56
N ASN A 515 -18.20 8.29 7.68
CA ASN A 515 -17.44 7.09 7.47
C ASN A 515 -16.93 6.96 6.03
N LEU A 516 -17.79 7.17 5.03
CA LEU A 516 -17.41 7.13 3.62
C LEU A 516 -16.45 8.25 3.25
N TYR A 517 -16.69 9.47 3.72
CA TYR A 517 -15.83 10.61 3.46
C TYR A 517 -14.42 10.38 4.01
N LYS A 518 -14.32 9.97 5.28
CA LYS A 518 -13.03 9.70 5.94
C LYS A 518 -12.27 8.55 5.25
N ALA A 519 -12.96 7.48 4.86
CA ALA A 519 -12.33 6.29 4.31
C ALA A 519 -12.00 6.41 2.81
N MET A 520 -12.90 6.99 2.01
CA MET A 520 -12.83 6.91 0.55
C MET A 520 -12.46 8.22 -0.13
N VAL A 521 -12.70 9.37 0.48
CA VAL A 521 -12.40 10.68 -0.12
C VAL A 521 -11.17 11.30 0.54
N ARG A 522 -11.23 11.51 1.86
CA ARG A 522 -10.19 12.22 2.60
C ARG A 522 -8.85 11.49 2.62
N SER A 523 -8.85 10.16 2.59
CA SER A 523 -7.64 9.34 2.50
C SER A 523 -6.75 9.68 1.30
N HIS A 524 -7.34 10.11 0.16
CA HIS A 524 -6.57 10.57 -0.99
C HIS A 524 -5.87 11.91 -0.76
N LEU A 525 -6.42 12.77 0.10
CA LEU A 525 -5.93 14.11 0.42
C LEU A 525 -4.96 14.10 1.61
N GLU A 526 -4.88 13.00 2.36
CA GLU A 526 -4.05 12.88 3.57
C GLU A 526 -2.84 11.97 3.40
N TYR A 527 -2.77 11.16 2.32
CA TYR A 527 -1.63 10.27 2.10
C TYR A 527 -0.34 11.08 1.95
N ALA A 528 0.62 10.81 2.84
CA ALA A 528 1.95 11.45 2.89
C ALA A 528 1.90 12.99 2.77
N VAL A 529 0.88 13.62 3.34
CA VAL A 529 0.65 15.06 3.20
C VAL A 529 1.77 15.91 3.80
N SER A 530 2.53 15.39 4.76
CA SER A 530 3.70 16.09 5.32
C SER A 530 4.81 16.28 4.27
N VAL A 531 4.84 15.48 3.20
CA VAL A 531 5.77 15.64 2.08
C VAL A 531 5.37 16.82 1.18
N TRP A 532 4.10 16.84 0.74
CA TRP A 532 3.61 17.73 -0.31
C TRP A 532 2.64 18.82 0.18
N SER A 533 2.61 19.11 1.47
CA SER A 533 1.70 20.11 2.06
C SER A 533 1.67 21.40 1.24
N PRO A 534 0.49 21.80 0.73
CA PRO A 534 0.40 22.98 -0.15
C PRO A 534 0.77 24.27 0.59
N ARG A 535 1.67 25.04 -0.02
CA ARG A 535 2.17 26.32 0.52
C ARG A 535 1.39 27.53 0.00
N TYR A 536 0.86 27.44 -1.21
CA TYR A 536 0.13 28.56 -1.83
C TYR A 536 -1.34 28.58 -1.38
N LYS A 537 -1.87 29.78 -1.13
CA LYS A 537 -3.28 29.98 -0.74
C LYS A 537 -4.25 29.36 -1.74
N LYS A 538 -3.97 29.49 -3.06
CA LYS A 538 -4.77 28.86 -4.13
C LYS A 538 -4.86 27.35 -3.99
N ASP A 539 -3.76 26.68 -3.65
CA ASP A 539 -3.69 25.22 -3.54
C ASP A 539 -4.38 24.72 -2.27
N ILE A 540 -4.25 25.47 -1.18
CA ILE A 540 -5.00 25.22 0.07
C ILE A 540 -6.50 25.30 -0.22
N GLU A 541 -6.95 26.30 -0.99
CA GLU A 541 -8.35 26.44 -1.34
C GLU A 541 -8.86 25.33 -2.24
N ILE A 542 -8.06 24.89 -3.23
CA ILE A 542 -8.40 23.76 -4.10
C ILE A 542 -8.67 22.50 -3.28
N VAL A 543 -7.80 22.18 -2.31
CA VAL A 543 -7.99 21.03 -1.41
C VAL A 543 -9.24 21.20 -0.56
N GLU A 544 -9.46 22.39 0.01
CA GLU A 544 -10.61 22.65 0.88
C GLU A 544 -11.95 22.64 0.12
N LYS A 545 -11.95 23.03 -1.18
CA LYS A 545 -13.12 22.91 -2.07
C LYS A 545 -13.68 21.50 -2.13
N ILE A 546 -12.84 20.46 -2.00
CA ILE A 546 -13.28 19.07 -1.97
C ILE A 546 -14.19 18.82 -0.77
N GLN A 547 -13.75 19.18 0.43
CA GLN A 547 -14.54 19.00 1.65
C GLN A 547 -15.80 19.88 1.62
N ARG A 548 -15.68 21.11 1.12
CA ARG A 548 -16.81 22.03 0.92
C ARG A 548 -17.88 21.40 0.00
N ARG A 549 -17.48 20.73 -1.07
CA ARG A 549 -18.39 20.02 -1.98
C ARG A 549 -18.95 18.76 -1.35
N ALA A 550 -18.12 17.95 -0.69
CA ALA A 550 -18.51 16.70 -0.07
C ALA A 550 -19.58 16.91 1.02
N THR A 551 -19.40 17.91 1.90
CA THR A 551 -20.33 18.20 2.99
C THR A 551 -21.73 18.61 2.51
N LYS A 552 -21.89 19.09 1.26
CA LYS A 552 -23.20 19.38 0.65
C LYS A 552 -24.02 18.13 0.28
N LEU A 553 -23.41 16.94 0.35
CA LEU A 553 -24.12 15.68 0.08
C LEU A 553 -25.09 15.30 1.22
N VAL A 554 -24.83 15.78 2.43
CA VAL A 554 -25.68 15.55 3.59
C VAL A 554 -26.87 16.49 3.51
N ARG A 555 -28.08 15.94 3.63
CA ARG A 555 -29.32 16.69 3.42
C ARG A 555 -29.46 17.87 4.40
N GLU A 556 -29.14 17.65 5.65
CA GLU A 556 -29.22 18.61 6.76
C GLU A 556 -28.16 19.75 6.65
N CYS A 557 -27.21 19.58 5.74
CA CYS A 557 -26.17 20.56 5.46
C CYS A 557 -26.50 21.45 4.25
N LYS A 558 -27.60 21.18 3.53
CA LYS A 558 -28.00 22.00 2.38
C LYS A 558 -28.35 23.41 2.83
N GLY A 559 -27.90 24.42 2.07
CA GLY A 559 -28.15 25.83 2.38
C GLY A 559 -27.29 26.43 3.50
N LYS A 560 -26.62 25.64 4.32
CA LYS A 560 -25.78 26.14 5.42
C LYS A 560 -24.41 26.65 4.93
N PRO A 561 -23.86 27.72 5.54
CA PRO A 561 -22.47 28.13 5.35
C PRO A 561 -21.49 26.99 5.63
N TYR A 562 -20.29 27.05 5.05
CA TYR A 562 -19.32 25.96 5.17
C TYR A 562 -18.87 25.71 6.61
N LYS A 563 -18.61 26.75 7.39
CA LYS A 563 -18.23 26.69 8.81
C LYS A 563 -19.29 25.95 9.65
N ASP A 564 -20.57 26.20 9.41
CA ASP A 564 -21.67 25.56 10.13
C ASP A 564 -21.88 24.10 9.74
N ARG A 565 -21.62 23.77 8.46
CA ARG A 565 -21.60 22.37 8.02
C ARG A 565 -20.49 21.56 8.71
N LEU A 566 -19.31 22.16 8.87
CA LEU A 566 -18.20 21.54 9.58
C LEU A 566 -18.54 21.32 11.06
N ARG A 567 -19.14 22.32 11.73
CA ARG A 567 -19.63 22.18 13.12
C ARG A 567 -20.66 21.07 13.25
N TYR A 568 -21.68 21.06 12.39
CA TYR A 568 -22.72 20.03 12.40
C TYR A 568 -22.16 18.62 12.22
N LEU A 569 -21.19 18.46 11.30
CA LEU A 569 -20.57 17.18 10.99
C LEU A 569 -19.42 16.80 11.92
N ASN A 570 -19.02 17.70 12.81
CA ASN A 570 -17.82 17.57 13.64
C ASN A 570 -16.58 17.19 12.80
N LEU A 571 -16.36 17.93 11.71
CA LEU A 571 -15.23 17.77 10.83
C LEU A 571 -14.34 19.01 10.87
N PRO A 572 -13.06 18.88 11.23
CA PRO A 572 -12.14 20.00 11.15
C PRO A 572 -11.80 20.32 9.68
N THR A 573 -11.26 21.50 9.44
CA THR A 573 -10.74 21.89 8.13
C THR A 573 -9.59 20.98 7.70
N LEU A 574 -9.35 20.85 6.41
CA LEU A 574 -8.20 20.09 5.89
C LEU A 574 -6.88 20.81 6.19
N LYS A 575 -6.87 22.14 6.33
CA LYS A 575 -5.71 22.91 6.79
C LYS A 575 -5.32 22.52 8.21
N TYR A 576 -6.28 22.50 9.14
CA TYR A 576 -6.07 22.01 10.52
C TYR A 576 -5.51 20.58 10.53
N ARG A 577 -6.08 19.70 9.71
CA ARG A 577 -5.67 18.30 9.61
C ARG A 577 -4.21 18.12 9.18
N ARG A 578 -3.72 18.96 8.27
CA ARG A 578 -2.32 18.95 7.83
C ARG A 578 -1.38 19.35 8.96
N LEU A 579 -1.66 20.49 9.62
CA LEU A 579 -0.85 20.94 10.77
C LEU A 579 -0.79 19.89 11.88
N ARG A 580 -1.96 19.33 12.20
CA ARG A 580 -2.05 18.23 13.17
C ARG A 580 -1.24 17.00 12.72
N GLY A 581 -1.28 16.66 11.44
CA GLY A 581 -0.50 15.58 10.86
C GLY A 581 1.00 15.83 11.00
N ASP A 582 1.45 17.05 10.71
CA ASP A 582 2.85 17.45 10.85
C ASP A 582 3.34 17.33 12.31
N MET A 583 2.53 17.76 13.30
CA MET A 583 2.88 17.59 14.72
C MET A 583 2.97 16.13 15.14
N LEU A 584 2.08 15.28 14.62
CA LEU A 584 2.16 13.83 14.87
C LEU A 584 3.43 13.20 14.29
N GLU A 585 3.85 13.61 13.10
CA GLU A 585 5.09 13.12 12.49
C GLU A 585 6.31 13.64 13.24
N THR A 586 6.32 14.93 13.65
CA THR A 586 7.37 15.52 14.50
C THR A 586 7.50 14.76 15.82
N TYR A 587 6.39 14.50 16.49
CA TYR A 587 6.37 13.71 17.73
C TYR A 587 6.99 12.32 17.55
N LYS A 588 6.64 11.63 16.46
CA LYS A 588 7.16 10.28 16.19
C LYS A 588 8.65 10.27 15.90
N ILE A 589 9.17 11.31 15.23
CA ILE A 589 10.60 11.44 14.95
C ILE A 589 11.37 11.68 16.26
N LEU A 590 10.90 12.62 17.08
CA LEU A 590 11.60 13.02 18.31
C LEU A 590 11.48 12.03 19.47
N ASN A 591 10.61 11.04 19.38
CA ASN A 591 10.43 10.02 20.43
C ASN A 591 10.74 8.59 19.93
N ASP A 592 11.65 8.43 18.97
CA ASP A 592 12.21 7.15 18.49
C ASP A 592 11.17 6.11 18.04
N ILE A 593 9.95 6.58 17.68
CA ILE A 593 8.91 5.72 17.13
C ILE A 593 9.25 5.34 15.70
N TYR A 594 9.95 6.22 15.02
CA TYR A 594 10.63 5.95 13.76
C TYR A 594 12.09 5.56 14.00
N ASP A 595 12.70 4.94 13.02
CA ASP A 595 14.13 4.69 12.96
C ASP A 595 14.85 6.02 12.72
N ASN A 596 15.72 6.41 13.64
CA ASN A 596 16.40 7.71 13.62
C ASN A 596 17.32 7.89 12.42
N GLU A 597 17.94 6.81 11.94
CA GLU A 597 18.80 6.85 10.75
C GLU A 597 17.97 7.05 9.45
N ALA A 598 16.71 6.66 9.50
CA ALA A 598 15.78 6.79 8.37
C ALA A 598 14.99 8.10 8.35
N ALA A 599 14.86 8.75 9.51
CA ALA A 599 14.09 9.98 9.65
C ALA A 599 14.91 11.22 9.19
N PRO A 600 14.24 12.28 8.71
CA PRO A 600 14.91 13.58 8.56
C PRO A 600 15.35 14.09 9.94
N VAL A 601 16.49 14.78 9.98
CA VAL A 601 17.04 15.31 11.23
C VAL A 601 16.26 16.54 11.66
N LEU A 602 15.72 16.51 12.88
CA LEU A 602 15.12 17.66 13.56
C LEU A 602 16.05 18.06 14.70
N GLU A 603 16.84 19.12 14.48
CA GLU A 603 17.81 19.58 15.45
C GLU A 603 17.13 20.21 16.65
N LEU A 604 17.46 19.72 17.85
CA LEU A 604 17.01 20.33 19.10
C LEU A 604 17.81 21.61 19.39
N SER A 605 17.14 22.60 19.93
CA SER A 605 17.83 23.85 20.36
C SER A 605 18.67 23.57 21.60
N GLY A 606 20.00 23.77 21.47
CA GLY A 606 20.95 23.57 22.57
C GLY A 606 20.89 24.64 23.67
N THR A 607 20.06 25.67 23.52
CA THR A 607 19.95 26.74 24.53
C THR A 607 19.15 26.27 25.73
N ARG A 608 19.79 26.26 26.89
CA ARG A 608 19.18 25.94 28.17
C ARG A 608 17.93 26.78 28.45
N MET A 609 16.87 26.12 28.78
CA MET A 609 15.67 26.56 29.50
C MET A 609 15.21 28.02 29.31
N THR A 610 14.69 28.32 28.15
CA THR A 610 13.69 29.39 28.04
C THR A 610 12.32 28.85 28.40
N ARG A 611 11.41 29.67 28.95
CA ARG A 611 10.01 29.29 29.26
C ARG A 611 9.41 28.53 28.07
N GLY A 612 8.81 27.36 28.31
CA GLY A 612 8.17 26.52 27.29
C GLY A 612 8.62 25.06 27.37
N ASN A 613 8.58 24.34 26.26
CA ASN A 613 8.92 22.92 26.24
C ASN A 613 10.44 22.66 26.17
N ASP A 614 10.86 21.50 26.68
CA ASP A 614 12.24 21.03 26.78
C ASP A 614 12.78 20.40 25.46
N LYS A 615 11.90 20.15 24.47
CA LYS A 615 12.24 19.61 23.15
C LYS A 615 12.05 20.64 22.03
N LYS A 616 12.48 21.88 22.26
CA LYS A 616 12.42 22.92 21.22
C LYS A 616 13.32 22.59 20.05
N LEU A 617 12.80 22.81 18.86
CA LEU A 617 13.52 22.66 17.61
C LEU A 617 14.30 23.93 17.27
N ASN A 618 15.50 23.75 16.70
CA ASN A 618 16.31 24.85 16.19
C ASN A 618 15.68 25.43 14.92
N LYS A 619 15.54 26.75 14.88
CA LYS A 619 15.02 27.47 13.72
C LYS A 619 16.16 27.95 12.83
N VAL A 620 16.32 27.31 11.67
CA VAL A 620 17.35 27.67 10.71
C VAL A 620 16.82 28.76 9.77
N MET A 621 17.68 29.73 9.44
CA MET A 621 17.36 30.76 8.47
C MET A 621 17.24 30.17 7.05
N CYS A 622 16.07 30.33 6.42
CA CYS A 622 15.80 29.81 5.09
C CYS A 622 15.89 30.91 4.03
N LYS A 623 16.77 30.73 3.03
CA LYS A 623 16.96 31.65 1.90
C LYS A 623 15.91 31.50 0.82
N THR A 624 15.23 30.34 0.74
CA THR A 624 14.22 30.06 -0.29
C THR A 624 12.87 29.70 0.35
N ASP A 625 11.76 30.08 -0.32
CA ASP A 625 10.43 29.68 0.11
C ASP A 625 10.22 28.16 0.05
N LEU A 626 10.88 27.48 -0.87
CA LEU A 626 10.88 26.03 -0.96
C LEU A 626 11.34 25.42 0.36
N ARG A 627 12.48 25.82 0.87
CA ARG A 627 13.04 25.31 2.13
C ARG A 627 12.22 25.75 3.35
N ARG A 628 11.78 27.00 3.41
CA ARG A 628 10.94 27.53 4.49
C ARG A 628 9.66 26.74 4.70
N HIS A 629 9.02 26.31 3.61
CA HIS A 629 7.77 25.56 3.64
C HIS A 629 7.98 24.03 3.62
N PHE A 630 9.22 23.56 3.56
CA PHE A 630 9.50 22.13 3.71
C PHE A 630 9.25 21.65 5.14
N PHE A 631 8.95 20.37 5.31
CA PHE A 631 8.49 19.76 6.58
C PHE A 631 9.40 20.15 7.76
N THR A 632 10.72 19.93 7.67
CA THR A 632 11.66 20.15 8.78
C THR A 632 11.75 21.61 9.24
N GLN A 633 11.35 22.57 8.41
CA GLN A 633 11.38 23.99 8.75
C GLN A 633 10.00 24.52 9.17
N ARG A 634 8.93 24.15 8.42
CA ARG A 634 7.58 24.68 8.72
C ARG A 634 6.98 24.17 10.03
N VAL A 635 7.50 23.03 10.56
CA VAL A 635 6.99 22.48 11.83
C VAL A 635 7.53 23.21 13.05
N VAL A 636 8.67 23.91 12.93
CA VAL A 636 9.44 24.46 14.05
C VAL A 636 8.61 25.41 14.93
N ASP A 637 8.03 26.44 14.33
CA ASP A 637 7.27 27.44 15.11
C ASP A 637 6.05 26.84 15.79
N VAL A 638 5.33 25.97 15.11
CA VAL A 638 4.13 25.29 15.63
C VAL A 638 4.49 24.32 16.75
N TRP A 639 5.57 23.54 16.56
CA TRP A 639 6.06 22.60 17.58
C TRP A 639 6.55 23.34 18.83
N ASN A 640 7.36 24.38 18.64
CA ASN A 640 7.92 25.15 19.75
C ASN A 640 6.88 25.91 20.59
N SER A 641 5.67 26.12 20.04
CA SER A 641 4.54 26.72 20.74
C SER A 641 3.76 25.75 21.62
N LEU A 642 4.00 24.43 21.49
CA LEU A 642 3.27 23.43 22.26
C LEU A 642 3.76 23.36 23.71
N PRO A 643 2.85 23.22 24.70
CA PRO A 643 3.22 23.00 26.10
C PRO A 643 3.99 21.69 26.32
N SER A 644 4.89 21.68 27.31
CA SER A 644 5.67 20.48 27.72
C SER A 644 4.78 19.28 28.04
N GLU A 645 3.62 19.49 28.66
CA GLU A 645 2.68 18.41 28.98
C GLU A 645 2.16 17.65 27.75
N ILE A 646 2.08 18.32 26.61
CA ILE A 646 1.65 17.69 25.35
C ILE A 646 2.84 16.95 24.74
N ILE A 647 4.00 17.59 24.66
CA ILE A 647 5.20 17.06 24.01
C ILE A 647 5.73 15.81 24.74
N ASN A 648 5.71 15.83 26.08
CA ASN A 648 6.19 14.72 26.92
C ASN A 648 5.12 13.64 27.16
N SER A 649 4.19 13.46 26.22
CA SER A 649 3.21 12.38 26.26
C SER A 649 3.90 11.02 26.13
N ALA A 650 3.44 10.01 26.89
CA ALA A 650 4.04 8.68 26.89
C ALA A 650 3.74 7.84 25.62
N SER A 651 2.75 8.26 24.81
CA SER A 651 2.42 7.54 23.56
C SER A 651 1.81 8.48 22.52
N VAL A 652 1.87 8.04 21.24
CA VAL A 652 1.25 8.78 20.12
C VAL A 652 -0.23 9.04 20.35
N ASN A 653 -0.97 8.10 20.97
CA ASN A 653 -2.39 8.26 21.20
C ASN A 653 -2.66 9.30 22.28
N ILE A 654 -1.85 9.34 23.34
CA ILE A 654 -1.95 10.36 24.40
C ILE A 654 -1.61 11.72 23.82
N PHE A 655 -0.49 11.84 23.10
CA PHE A 655 -0.08 13.07 22.40
C PHE A 655 -1.21 13.59 21.51
N LYS A 656 -1.76 12.73 20.68
CA LYS A 656 -2.86 13.06 19.76
C LYS A 656 -4.08 13.60 20.48
N ASN A 657 -4.49 12.97 21.59
CA ASN A 657 -5.67 13.39 22.35
C ASN A 657 -5.44 14.72 23.06
N LYS A 658 -4.26 14.92 23.67
CA LYS A 658 -3.88 16.19 24.29
C LYS A 658 -3.79 17.32 23.28
N LEU A 659 -3.19 17.09 22.11
CA LEU A 659 -3.10 18.05 21.03
C LEU A 659 -4.49 18.43 20.50
N ASP A 660 -5.37 17.44 20.28
CA ASP A 660 -6.75 17.68 19.82
C ASP A 660 -7.53 18.52 20.85
N LYS A 661 -7.36 18.28 22.15
CA LYS A 661 -7.97 19.06 23.23
C LYS A 661 -7.42 20.50 23.29
N PHE A 662 -6.10 20.66 23.20
CA PHE A 662 -5.44 21.95 23.23
C PHE A 662 -5.83 22.84 22.04
N TRP A 663 -6.00 22.25 20.87
CA TRP A 663 -6.38 22.98 19.65
C TRP A 663 -7.88 23.03 19.37
N GLN A 664 -8.73 22.53 20.27
CA GLN A 664 -10.18 22.46 20.06
C GLN A 664 -10.84 23.85 19.89
N THR A 665 -10.28 24.87 20.54
CA THR A 665 -10.78 26.26 20.52
C THR A 665 -10.22 27.11 19.40
N GLN A 666 -9.21 26.60 18.67
CA GLN A 666 -8.58 27.34 17.57
C GLN A 666 -9.56 27.57 16.41
N GLU A 667 -9.63 28.78 15.88
CA GLU A 667 -10.52 29.13 14.75
C GLU A 667 -10.27 28.29 13.52
N ILE A 668 -9.03 27.94 13.24
CA ILE A 668 -8.61 27.08 12.10
C ILE A 668 -9.34 25.74 12.09
N PHE A 669 -9.88 25.30 13.23
CA PHE A 669 -10.63 24.05 13.31
C PHE A 669 -11.86 24.04 12.39
N PHE A 670 -12.57 25.18 12.30
CA PHE A 670 -13.75 25.32 11.45
C PHE A 670 -13.61 26.39 10.35
N ASP A 671 -12.52 27.18 10.38
CA ASP A 671 -12.23 28.20 9.36
C ASP A 671 -10.82 28.00 8.79
N TYR A 672 -10.74 27.50 7.56
CA TYR A 672 -9.45 27.25 6.90
C TYR A 672 -8.70 28.54 6.50
N LYS A 673 -9.35 29.71 6.56
CA LYS A 673 -8.70 31.00 6.31
C LYS A 673 -7.92 31.50 7.53
N ALA A 674 -8.34 31.06 8.70
CA ALA A 674 -7.62 31.37 9.94
C ALA A 674 -6.27 30.65 10.01
N ASP A 675 -5.35 31.21 10.75
CA ASP A 675 -4.08 30.60 11.12
C ASP A 675 -4.15 30.11 12.57
N ILE A 676 -3.22 29.25 12.97
CA ILE A 676 -3.07 28.82 14.35
C ILE A 676 -2.58 30.02 15.17
N ALA A 677 -3.27 30.36 16.24
CA ALA A 677 -2.86 31.39 17.18
C ALA A 677 -1.79 30.86 18.15
N GLY A 678 -0.93 31.75 18.62
CA GLY A 678 0.11 31.43 19.60
C GLY A 678 1.41 30.89 19.02
N THR A 679 1.55 30.83 17.68
CA THR A 679 2.78 30.43 17.01
C THR A 679 3.64 31.64 16.63
N GLY A 680 4.82 31.80 17.23
CA GLY A 680 5.84 32.76 16.79
C GLY A 680 5.75 34.18 17.32
N SER A 681 4.74 34.57 18.09
CA SER A 681 4.69 35.86 18.79
C SER A 681 4.37 35.65 20.28
N ARG A 682 5.20 36.24 21.15
CA ARG A 682 5.03 36.21 22.61
C ARG A 682 3.94 37.18 23.13
N SER A 683 3.24 37.88 22.25
CA SER A 683 2.33 38.96 22.57
C SER A 683 0.86 38.54 22.83
N TRP A 684 0.58 37.24 23.01
CA TRP A 684 -0.71 36.76 23.43
C TRP A 684 -0.55 35.89 24.70
N ILE A 685 -0.29 36.53 25.82
CA ILE A 685 -0.55 36.03 27.17
C ILE A 685 -1.59 36.95 27.78
#